data_a67c864204925b11b3155498df4478cc
#
_entry.id   a67c864204925b11b3155498df4478cc
#
_cell.length_a   1.000
_cell.length_b   1.000
_cell.length_c   1.000
_cell.angle_alpha   90.00
_cell.angle_beta   90.00
_cell.angle_gamma   90.00
#
_symmetry.space_group_name_H-M   'P 1'
#
loop_
_entity.id
_entity.type
_entity.pdbx_description
1 polymer ?
#
loop_
_entity_poly.entity_id
_entity_poly.type
_entity_poly.pdbx_seq_one_letter_code
_entity_poly.pdbx_strand_id
1 'polypeptide(L)'
;MKLHFALVGNQNCGKSTLFNYLTGSNQHVGNFPGVTVQKKEGTILAVPDAGVIDLPGIYSLSPYTSEEIVTRDLLLYNKPDAIINVIDATNIERSLYLSLQLIELNIPMVIALNMMDELTGSGGSIDIKATEDSLTVPVVPITANSGEGVGELLRRAVEVAQNQQLPQRLDFCSGPVHTAIHSIAHLIETKARRQNLPLRFTATKLIEGDSDFAKALQLSENECDIIGHFVTEMEQNLKTDKEAALADMRYAYIEDLCAQTVQKPKHTEAQLRSVKIDHYLTHKFYAIPIFVLIMGIVFWLTFDVIGAFLSDILSDVIDAVTASVDNTLTVLDIAPPMHSLIIDGIFSGVGAVLSFLPTIVTLFFFLSMLEDSGYMARVAFVMDKMLRKIGLSGSSFVPMIIGFGCSVPAIMASRTLASERDRKMTIMLTPFMSCSAKLPIYGMFIAAFFPHSGGLVMLSLYLTGICVAVLSGFLLNSLVFRGKPVPFVMELPAYRLPTARNIIMHMWEKAKDFLHKAFTVIFLVSIIVWFLQNFDVRFYMVDASDSVIASIGKLAAPIFAPLGFGSWQATTSLICGITAKEVVISTLSVLAVGSGGAPDLASLFSPLTAYTFLVFCLLYPPCVAALATIRRELNSDTSTLCLMGYELVVAWWVAFIVRQIGLMLGFS
;
A
#
# COMPACT_ATOMS: atom_id res chain seq x y z
N MET A 1 15.62 38.62 -10.41
CA MET A 1 15.86 37.14 -10.47
C MET A 1 14.67 36.47 -9.84
N LYS A 2 14.09 35.51 -10.48
CA LYS A 2 12.95 34.77 -9.93
C LYS A 2 13.49 33.81 -8.87
N LEU A 3 13.13 34.01 -7.59
CA LEU A 3 13.60 33.14 -6.51
C LEU A 3 12.82 31.81 -6.53
N HIS A 4 13.51 30.71 -6.26
CA HIS A 4 12.93 29.37 -6.18
C HIS A 4 13.16 28.78 -4.79
N PHE A 5 12.06 28.51 -4.08
CA PHE A 5 12.04 27.89 -2.77
C PHE A 5 11.63 26.42 -2.85
N ALA A 6 12.24 25.58 -2.02
CA ALA A 6 11.81 24.20 -1.81
C ALA A 6 11.22 24.04 -0.41
N LEU A 7 9.96 23.58 -0.31
CA LEU A 7 9.36 23.17 0.95
C LEU A 7 9.77 21.72 1.25
N VAL A 8 10.44 21.52 2.37
CA VAL A 8 10.89 20.21 2.85
C VAL A 8 10.39 20.00 4.27
N GLY A 9 10.09 18.78 4.63
CA GLY A 9 9.67 18.44 6.01
C GLY A 9 9.11 17.04 6.10
N ASN A 10 8.87 16.59 7.32
CA ASN A 10 8.35 15.27 7.61
C ASN A 10 6.90 15.11 7.12
N GLN A 11 6.44 13.88 7.06
CA GLN A 11 5.01 13.63 6.85
C GLN A 11 4.20 14.24 8.02
N ASN A 12 3.05 14.83 7.72
CA ASN A 12 2.12 15.45 8.68
C ASN A 12 2.63 16.69 9.44
N CYS A 13 3.77 17.28 9.09
CA CYS A 13 4.26 18.53 9.70
C CYS A 13 3.51 19.79 9.27
N GLY A 14 2.46 19.67 8.43
CA GLY A 14 1.69 20.81 7.91
C GLY A 14 2.26 21.47 6.65
N LYS A 15 3.19 20.81 5.95
CA LYS A 15 3.86 21.31 4.75
C LYS A 15 2.86 21.66 3.62
N SER A 16 1.93 20.77 3.29
CA SER A 16 0.92 21.02 2.25
C SER A 16 -0.08 22.12 2.66
N THR A 17 -0.35 22.29 3.94
CA THR A 17 -1.15 23.40 4.46
C THR A 17 -0.45 24.73 4.22
N LEU A 18 0.84 24.80 4.55
CA LEU A 18 1.67 25.98 4.30
C LEU A 18 1.77 26.26 2.80
N PHE A 19 2.00 25.24 1.97
CA PHE A 19 2.05 25.39 0.51
C PHE A 19 0.76 25.98 -0.05
N ASN A 20 -0.40 25.47 0.36
CA ASN A 20 -1.71 25.96 -0.07
C ASN A 20 -1.94 27.41 0.40
N TYR A 21 -1.49 27.77 1.59
CA TYR A 21 -1.56 29.13 2.10
C TYR A 21 -0.70 30.10 1.27
N LEU A 22 0.52 29.70 0.91
CA LEU A 22 1.45 30.50 0.14
C LEU A 22 1.02 30.71 -1.32
N THR A 23 0.43 29.69 -1.95
CA THR A 23 0.11 29.68 -3.39
C THR A 23 -1.37 29.93 -3.69
N GLY A 24 -2.27 29.77 -2.72
CA GLY A 24 -3.72 29.85 -2.94
C GLY A 24 -4.18 28.77 -3.94
N SER A 25 -4.93 29.19 -4.97
CA SER A 25 -5.41 28.31 -6.05
C SER A 25 -4.44 28.20 -7.24
N ASN A 26 -3.33 28.92 -7.23
CA ASN A 26 -2.37 28.99 -8.34
C ASN A 26 -1.27 27.93 -8.18
N GLN A 27 -1.63 26.67 -8.37
CA GLN A 27 -0.69 25.55 -8.30
C GLN A 27 -0.76 24.68 -9.54
N HIS A 28 0.40 24.17 -9.97
CA HIS A 28 0.52 23.16 -11.00
C HIS A 28 0.86 21.81 -10.36
N VAL A 29 0.04 20.79 -10.68
CA VAL A 29 0.24 19.41 -10.20
C VAL A 29 0.68 18.57 -11.36
N GLY A 30 1.81 17.89 -11.20
CA GLY A 30 2.38 16.94 -12.17
C GLY A 30 3.11 15.81 -11.45
N ASN A 31 3.90 15.04 -12.18
CA ASN A 31 4.81 14.05 -11.58
C ASN A 31 6.24 14.48 -11.80
N PHE A 32 7.15 14.10 -10.89
CA PHE A 32 8.57 14.24 -11.14
C PHE A 32 9.00 13.35 -12.31
N PRO A 33 9.96 13.79 -13.15
CA PRO A 33 10.38 13.03 -14.32
C PRO A 33 10.84 11.60 -13.95
N GLY A 34 10.27 10.60 -14.60
CA GLY A 34 10.67 9.20 -14.46
C GLY A 34 10.13 8.45 -13.25
N VAL A 35 9.31 9.08 -12.41
CA VAL A 35 8.73 8.48 -11.19
C VAL A 35 7.26 8.83 -11.02
N THR A 36 6.54 8.06 -10.21
CA THR A 36 5.12 8.27 -9.91
C THR A 36 4.87 9.27 -8.76
N VAL A 37 5.91 9.97 -8.31
CA VAL A 37 5.86 10.94 -7.22
C VAL A 37 5.27 12.25 -7.73
N GLN A 38 4.25 12.78 -7.04
CA GLN A 38 3.61 14.03 -7.41
C GLN A 38 4.52 15.23 -7.16
N LYS A 39 4.60 16.12 -8.14
CA LYS A 39 5.27 17.42 -8.08
C LYS A 39 4.19 18.51 -8.01
N LYS A 40 4.27 19.38 -7.00
CA LYS A 40 3.41 20.55 -6.87
C LYS A 40 4.28 21.79 -6.90
N GLU A 41 3.98 22.70 -7.82
CA GLU A 41 4.68 23.98 -7.96
C GLU A 41 3.67 25.11 -7.97
N GLY A 42 4.04 26.25 -7.40
CA GLY A 42 3.18 27.43 -7.39
C GLY A 42 3.97 28.71 -7.24
N THR A 43 3.34 29.82 -7.56
CA THR A 43 3.89 31.17 -7.32
C THR A 43 3.41 31.66 -5.95
N ILE A 44 4.29 32.26 -5.16
CA ILE A 44 3.96 32.80 -3.84
C ILE A 44 3.16 34.09 -4.03
N LEU A 45 1.93 34.15 -3.50
CA LEU A 45 1.04 35.29 -3.67
C LEU A 45 1.63 36.61 -3.12
N ALA A 46 2.30 36.53 -1.97
CA ALA A 46 2.90 37.68 -1.31
C ALA A 46 4.21 38.17 -1.97
N VAL A 47 4.84 37.34 -2.82
CA VAL A 47 6.10 37.63 -3.51
C VAL A 47 5.98 37.13 -4.95
N PRO A 48 5.41 37.91 -5.90
CA PRO A 48 5.09 37.44 -7.25
C PRO A 48 6.29 36.94 -8.08
N ASP A 49 7.51 37.37 -7.74
CA ASP A 49 8.74 36.93 -8.39
C ASP A 49 9.36 35.67 -7.70
N ALA A 50 8.64 35.00 -6.81
CA ALA A 50 9.10 33.81 -6.13
C ALA A 50 8.20 32.62 -6.44
N GLY A 51 8.85 31.49 -6.80
CA GLY A 51 8.22 30.19 -6.96
C GLY A 51 8.51 29.28 -5.77
N VAL A 52 7.60 28.37 -5.47
CA VAL A 52 7.77 27.35 -4.43
C VAL A 52 7.40 25.98 -4.96
N ILE A 53 8.23 24.99 -4.60
CA ILE A 53 8.03 23.57 -4.93
C ILE A 53 7.70 22.85 -3.62
N ASP A 54 6.57 22.13 -3.56
CA ASP A 54 6.23 21.22 -2.46
C ASP A 54 6.88 19.86 -2.71
N LEU A 55 7.89 19.52 -1.91
CA LEU A 55 8.56 18.22 -1.99
C LEU A 55 7.81 17.18 -1.13
N PRO A 56 7.91 15.89 -1.46
CA PRO A 56 7.31 14.83 -0.66
C PRO A 56 7.70 14.90 0.81
N GLY A 57 6.82 14.44 1.70
CA GLY A 57 7.15 14.32 3.12
C GLY A 57 8.09 13.16 3.37
N ILE A 58 9.28 13.43 3.89
CA ILE A 58 10.36 12.46 4.11
C ILE A 58 10.87 12.54 5.54
N TYR A 59 11.51 11.48 6.01
CA TYR A 59 12.14 11.45 7.32
C TYR A 59 13.67 11.53 7.24
N SER A 60 14.23 11.17 6.11
CA SER A 60 15.68 11.22 5.86
C SER A 60 15.96 11.45 4.37
N LEU A 61 17.21 11.76 4.04
CA LEU A 61 17.70 11.83 2.67
C LEU A 61 18.43 10.53 2.26
N SER A 62 18.00 9.39 2.82
CA SER A 62 18.56 8.07 2.48
C SER A 62 17.78 7.44 1.32
N PRO A 63 18.39 6.60 0.47
CA PRO A 63 17.77 6.11 -0.77
C PRO A 63 16.83 4.91 -0.53
N TYR A 64 15.96 4.99 0.49
CA TYR A 64 15.03 3.89 0.79
C TYR A 64 13.71 3.97 0.05
N THR A 65 13.21 5.19 -0.20
CA THR A 65 11.93 5.43 -0.87
C THR A 65 12.12 6.30 -2.12
N SER A 66 11.17 6.22 -3.06
CA SER A 66 11.17 7.08 -4.26
C SER A 66 11.06 8.56 -3.91
N GLU A 67 10.32 8.88 -2.84
CA GLU A 67 10.14 10.23 -2.33
C GLU A 67 11.45 10.80 -1.79
N GLU A 68 12.22 10.01 -1.05
CA GLU A 68 13.53 10.40 -0.50
C GLU A 68 14.56 10.61 -1.60
N ILE A 69 14.59 9.72 -2.61
CA ILE A 69 15.48 9.84 -3.77
C ILE A 69 15.18 11.11 -4.56
N VAL A 70 13.89 11.36 -4.88
CA VAL A 70 13.47 12.54 -5.65
C VAL A 70 13.81 13.82 -4.90
N THR A 71 13.54 13.88 -3.60
CA THR A 71 13.85 15.06 -2.77
C THR A 71 15.35 15.28 -2.71
N ARG A 72 16.14 14.24 -2.46
CA ARG A 72 17.61 14.29 -2.43
C ARG A 72 18.18 14.81 -3.74
N ASP A 73 17.76 14.21 -4.85
CA ASP A 73 18.29 14.53 -6.18
C ASP A 73 17.94 15.96 -6.60
N LEU A 74 16.72 16.44 -6.28
CA LEU A 74 16.35 17.83 -6.53
C LEU A 74 17.24 18.79 -5.72
N LEU A 75 17.44 18.53 -4.44
CA LEU A 75 18.23 19.40 -3.57
C LEU A 75 19.72 19.40 -3.95
N LEU A 76 20.26 18.29 -4.47
CA LEU A 76 21.67 18.18 -4.87
C LEU A 76 21.94 18.76 -6.26
N TYR A 77 21.10 18.42 -7.24
CA TYR A 77 21.38 18.71 -8.66
C TYR A 77 20.59 19.91 -9.21
N ASN A 78 19.40 20.20 -8.64
CA ASN A 78 18.56 21.33 -9.04
C ASN A 78 18.42 22.32 -7.86
N LYS A 79 19.53 22.71 -7.25
CA LYS A 79 19.58 23.49 -6.01
C LYS A 79 18.60 24.66 -6.01
N PRO A 80 17.65 24.73 -5.04
CA PRO A 80 16.81 25.91 -4.85
C PRO A 80 17.63 27.07 -4.30
N ASP A 81 17.14 28.30 -4.43
CA ASP A 81 17.77 29.48 -3.84
C ASP A 81 17.72 29.45 -2.32
N ALA A 82 16.66 28.86 -1.72
CA ALA A 82 16.63 28.51 -0.31
C ALA A 82 15.64 27.38 -0.03
N ILE A 83 15.87 26.67 1.07
CA ILE A 83 15.01 25.64 1.64
C ILE A 83 14.14 26.26 2.74
N ILE A 84 12.84 26.00 2.71
CA ILE A 84 11.94 26.22 3.84
C ILE A 84 11.66 24.86 4.47
N ASN A 85 12.33 24.56 5.58
CA ASN A 85 12.17 23.31 6.29
C ASN A 85 11.04 23.42 7.31
N VAL A 86 9.95 22.69 7.09
CA VAL A 86 8.76 22.71 7.96
C VAL A 86 8.89 21.64 9.02
N ILE A 87 8.93 22.06 10.28
CA ILE A 87 9.07 21.23 11.46
C ILE A 87 7.79 21.25 12.28
N ASP A 88 7.36 20.09 12.78
CA ASP A 88 6.30 19.96 13.78
C ASP A 88 6.85 20.28 15.18
N ALA A 89 6.41 21.39 15.79
CA ALA A 89 6.82 21.82 17.12
C ALA A 89 6.39 20.85 18.22
N THR A 90 5.33 20.08 18.01
CA THR A 90 4.86 19.07 18.98
C THR A 90 5.73 17.82 19.00
N ASN A 91 6.47 17.56 17.90
CA ASN A 91 7.37 16.42 17.72
C ASN A 91 8.74 16.88 17.15
N ILE A 92 9.33 17.90 17.80
CA ILE A 92 10.53 18.57 17.30
C ILE A 92 11.74 17.64 17.18
N GLU A 93 11.95 16.75 18.14
CA GLU A 93 13.10 15.82 18.17
C GLU A 93 13.17 14.98 16.88
N ARG A 94 12.04 14.47 16.44
CA ARG A 94 11.96 13.67 15.20
C ARG A 94 12.18 14.50 13.94
N SER A 95 11.62 15.70 13.93
CA SER A 95 11.71 16.59 12.79
C SER A 95 13.13 17.12 12.58
N LEU A 96 13.88 17.32 13.66
CA LEU A 96 15.26 17.78 13.62
C LEU A 96 16.22 16.77 12.97
N TYR A 97 15.89 15.47 12.95
CA TYR A 97 16.73 14.48 12.27
C TYR A 97 16.92 14.77 10.78
N LEU A 98 15.84 15.14 10.09
CA LEU A 98 15.89 15.59 8.70
C LEU A 98 16.61 16.95 8.60
N SER A 99 16.34 17.88 9.52
CA SER A 99 16.94 19.21 9.52
C SER A 99 18.45 19.17 9.59
N LEU A 100 19.04 18.30 10.39
CA LEU A 100 20.51 18.12 10.46
C LEU A 100 21.08 17.65 9.12
N GLN A 101 20.38 16.76 8.39
CA GLN A 101 20.82 16.32 7.07
C GLN A 101 20.68 17.43 6.02
N LEU A 102 19.66 18.29 6.13
CA LEU A 102 19.49 19.45 5.25
C LEU A 102 20.58 20.50 5.48
N ILE A 103 20.99 20.72 6.74
CA ILE A 103 22.12 21.60 7.08
C ILE A 103 23.43 21.10 6.45
N GLU A 104 23.64 19.77 6.43
CA GLU A 104 24.83 19.16 5.79
C GLU A 104 24.87 19.36 4.26
N LEU A 105 23.73 19.69 3.60
CA LEU A 105 23.70 20.03 2.17
C LEU A 105 24.32 21.39 1.84
N ASN A 106 24.48 22.24 2.83
CA ASN A 106 25.05 23.59 2.67
C ASN A 106 24.30 24.44 1.63
N ILE A 107 22.96 24.47 1.75
CA ILE A 107 22.04 25.30 0.96
C ILE A 107 21.40 26.34 1.91
N PRO A 108 21.18 27.60 1.46
CA PRO A 108 20.47 28.58 2.28
C PRO A 108 19.14 28.01 2.81
N MET A 109 18.86 28.16 4.10
CA MET A 109 17.73 27.48 4.73
C MET A 109 17.11 28.32 5.84
N VAL A 110 15.77 28.20 5.99
CA VAL A 110 14.97 28.72 7.10
C VAL A 110 14.14 27.59 7.67
N ILE A 111 14.04 27.50 8.99
CA ILE A 111 13.16 26.56 9.69
C ILE A 111 11.83 27.24 9.99
N ALA A 112 10.74 26.65 9.51
CA ALA A 112 9.37 26.99 9.85
C ALA A 112 8.87 26.06 10.96
N LEU A 113 8.85 26.53 12.20
CA LEU A 113 8.40 25.76 13.36
C LEU A 113 6.87 25.87 13.44
N ASN A 114 6.17 24.86 12.91
CA ASN A 114 4.72 24.84 12.75
C ASN A 114 4.01 24.18 13.94
N MET A 115 2.69 24.36 14.03
CA MET A 115 1.83 23.86 15.13
C MET A 115 2.15 24.48 16.49
N MET A 116 2.59 25.75 16.51
CA MET A 116 2.90 26.46 17.74
C MET A 116 1.68 26.65 18.65
N ASP A 117 0.50 26.76 18.07
CA ASP A 117 -0.79 26.80 18.76
C ASP A 117 -1.07 25.51 19.56
N GLU A 118 -0.78 24.35 18.98
CA GLU A 118 -0.93 23.07 19.65
C GLU A 118 0.09 22.89 20.79
N LEU A 119 1.34 23.29 20.56
CA LEU A 119 2.40 23.23 21.57
C LEU A 119 2.08 24.12 22.77
N THR A 120 1.79 25.41 22.52
CA THR A 120 1.48 26.36 23.58
C THR A 120 0.19 26.05 24.30
N GLY A 121 -0.85 25.60 23.55
CA GLY A 121 -2.11 25.13 24.12
C GLY A 121 -1.96 23.92 25.06
N SER A 122 -0.94 23.11 24.87
CA SER A 122 -0.58 21.99 25.76
C SER A 122 0.38 22.36 26.91
N GLY A 123 0.77 23.64 27.00
CA GLY A 123 1.68 24.16 28.04
C GLY A 123 3.17 23.89 27.79
N GLY A 124 3.52 23.53 26.54
CA GLY A 124 4.91 23.45 26.10
C GLY A 124 5.44 24.80 25.61
N SER A 125 6.75 24.95 25.58
CA SER A 125 7.44 26.12 25.00
C SER A 125 8.78 25.74 24.38
N ILE A 126 9.20 26.49 23.37
CA ILE A 126 10.50 26.34 22.74
C ILE A 126 11.20 27.70 22.75
N ASP A 127 12.46 27.72 23.18
CA ASP A 127 13.31 28.89 23.07
C ASP A 127 13.80 29.01 21.63
N ILE A 128 13.13 29.89 20.87
CA ILE A 128 13.40 30.11 19.44
C ILE A 128 14.83 30.58 19.22
N LYS A 129 15.31 31.52 20.04
CA LYS A 129 16.63 32.11 19.87
C LYS A 129 17.75 31.10 20.19
N ALA A 130 17.62 30.37 21.28
CA ALA A 130 18.58 29.30 21.62
C ALA A 130 18.58 28.18 20.55
N THR A 131 17.41 27.86 19.96
CA THR A 131 17.31 26.88 18.87
C THR A 131 17.97 27.42 17.58
N GLU A 132 17.78 28.69 17.24
CA GLU A 132 18.41 29.35 16.09
C GLU A 132 19.93 29.38 16.23
N ASP A 133 20.42 29.77 17.41
CA ASP A 133 21.87 29.83 17.72
C ASP A 133 22.52 28.44 17.63
N SER A 134 21.85 27.39 18.13
CA SER A 134 22.35 26.02 18.12
C SER A 134 22.33 25.37 16.74
N LEU A 135 21.31 25.65 15.91
CA LEU A 135 21.19 25.11 14.55
C LEU A 135 21.87 25.97 13.49
N THR A 136 22.29 27.20 13.84
CA THR A 136 22.94 28.19 12.94
C THR A 136 22.09 28.58 11.72
N VAL A 137 20.78 28.42 11.81
CA VAL A 137 19.81 28.77 10.76
C VAL A 137 18.63 29.51 11.38
N PRO A 138 18.02 30.51 10.68
CA PRO A 138 16.86 31.22 11.19
C PRO A 138 15.68 30.29 11.48
N VAL A 139 15.04 30.48 12.64
CA VAL A 139 13.89 29.71 13.09
C VAL A 139 12.69 30.66 13.27
N VAL A 140 11.61 30.39 12.56
CA VAL A 140 10.39 31.22 12.60
C VAL A 140 9.22 30.39 13.10
N PRO A 141 8.59 30.74 14.24
CA PRO A 141 7.40 30.09 14.73
C PRO A 141 6.20 30.44 13.86
N ILE A 142 5.41 29.45 13.44
CA ILE A 142 4.23 29.64 12.61
C ILE A 142 3.06 28.78 13.05
N THR A 143 1.86 29.15 12.61
CA THR A 143 0.66 28.33 12.61
C THR A 143 0.08 28.34 11.20
N ALA A 144 0.41 27.32 10.40
CA ALA A 144 0.08 27.29 8.97
C ALA A 144 -1.44 27.34 8.70
N ASN A 145 -2.29 26.82 9.61
CA ASN A 145 -3.74 26.84 9.47
C ASN A 145 -4.35 28.23 9.59
N SER A 146 -3.84 29.06 10.49
CA SER A 146 -4.29 30.45 10.70
C SER A 146 -3.51 31.47 9.87
N GLY A 147 -2.33 31.08 9.36
CA GLY A 147 -1.41 31.99 8.66
C GLY A 147 -0.56 32.85 9.59
N GLU A 148 -0.63 32.64 10.91
CA GLU A 148 0.18 33.37 11.88
C GLU A 148 1.67 33.06 11.69
N GLY A 149 2.52 34.11 11.70
CA GLY A 149 3.96 33.99 11.49
C GLY A 149 4.42 33.77 10.04
N VAL A 150 3.53 33.45 9.09
CA VAL A 150 3.89 33.14 7.70
C VAL A 150 4.50 34.34 6.96
N GLY A 151 4.04 35.55 7.25
CA GLY A 151 4.64 36.78 6.70
C GLY A 151 6.08 36.99 7.10
N GLU A 152 6.41 36.73 8.37
CA GLU A 152 7.80 36.80 8.88
C GLU A 152 8.66 35.67 8.31
N LEU A 153 8.11 34.47 8.17
CA LEU A 153 8.78 33.35 7.51
C LEU A 153 9.21 33.72 6.08
N LEU A 154 8.30 34.28 5.28
CA LEU A 154 8.62 34.70 3.91
C LEU A 154 9.67 35.79 3.87
N ARG A 155 9.57 36.79 4.74
CA ARG A 155 10.57 37.86 4.84
C ARG A 155 11.96 37.29 5.12
N ARG A 156 12.09 36.41 6.09
CA ARG A 156 13.36 35.73 6.44
C ARG A 156 13.84 34.82 5.32
N ALA A 157 12.94 34.05 4.67
CA ALA A 157 13.31 33.18 3.56
C ALA A 157 13.89 33.96 2.38
N VAL A 158 13.27 35.11 2.03
CA VAL A 158 13.77 35.99 0.97
C VAL A 158 15.12 36.61 1.35
N GLU A 159 15.29 37.06 2.59
CA GLU A 159 16.55 37.62 3.11
C GLU A 159 17.70 36.59 3.02
N VAL A 160 17.46 35.37 3.49
CA VAL A 160 18.43 34.27 3.42
C VAL A 160 18.81 33.90 2.00
N ALA A 161 17.81 33.83 1.09
CA ALA A 161 18.04 33.53 -0.32
C ALA A 161 18.83 34.63 -1.04
N GLN A 162 18.48 35.91 -0.83
CA GLN A 162 19.17 37.05 -1.46
C GLN A 162 20.60 37.23 -0.97
N ASN A 163 20.82 37.04 0.33
CA ASN A 163 22.15 37.17 0.95
C ASN A 163 22.99 35.89 0.81
N GLN A 164 22.46 34.81 0.21
CA GLN A 164 23.15 33.51 0.10
C GLN A 164 23.68 33.04 1.46
N GLN A 165 22.88 33.24 2.52
CA GLN A 165 23.29 32.91 3.88
C GLN A 165 23.30 31.38 4.07
N LEU A 166 24.50 30.82 4.05
CA LEU A 166 24.71 29.37 4.25
C LEU A 166 24.68 29.01 5.72
N PRO A 167 24.12 27.84 6.10
CA PRO A 167 24.26 27.29 7.44
C PRO A 167 25.73 27.16 7.83
N GLN A 168 26.05 27.48 9.09
CA GLN A 168 27.41 27.22 9.58
C GLN A 168 27.60 25.72 9.81
N ARG A 169 28.86 25.27 9.68
CA ARG A 169 29.20 23.86 9.89
C ARG A 169 28.93 23.46 11.34
N LEU A 170 28.00 22.55 11.56
CA LEU A 170 27.76 21.92 12.85
C LEU A 170 28.69 20.72 13.03
N ASP A 171 29.44 20.70 14.13
CA ASP A 171 30.28 19.56 14.48
C ASP A 171 29.66 18.80 15.65
N PHE A 172 28.71 17.94 15.35
CA PHE A 172 27.93 17.14 16.30
C PHE A 172 28.38 15.68 16.36
N CYS A 173 29.50 15.32 15.74
CA CYS A 173 30.03 13.96 15.78
C CYS A 173 31.23 13.88 16.74
N SER A 174 31.34 12.74 17.42
CA SER A 174 32.44 12.44 18.36
C SER A 174 32.89 10.98 18.21
N GLY A 175 34.06 10.66 18.71
CA GLY A 175 34.58 9.29 18.77
C GLY A 175 34.78 8.63 17.42
N PRO A 176 34.54 7.31 17.30
CA PRO A 176 34.79 6.53 16.07
C PRO A 176 34.02 7.00 14.83
N VAL A 177 32.80 7.54 15.02
CA VAL A 177 32.01 8.09 13.92
C VAL A 177 32.67 9.33 13.34
N HIS A 178 33.16 10.23 14.18
CA HIS A 178 33.89 11.41 13.75
C HIS A 178 35.13 11.03 12.94
N THR A 179 35.92 10.08 13.44
CA THR A 179 37.14 9.60 12.76
C THR A 179 36.79 9.04 11.38
N ALA A 180 35.76 8.20 11.27
CA ALA A 180 35.32 7.62 9.99
C ALA A 180 34.85 8.70 9.00
N ILE A 181 33.97 9.62 9.41
CA ILE A 181 33.47 10.71 8.56
C ILE A 181 34.64 11.59 8.09
N HIS A 182 35.56 11.95 8.99
CA HIS A 182 36.67 12.83 8.66
C HIS A 182 37.68 12.17 7.71
N SER A 183 38.04 10.91 7.93
CA SER A 183 38.95 10.15 7.06
C SER A 183 38.38 9.96 5.66
N ILE A 184 37.10 9.61 5.54
CA ILE A 184 36.43 9.47 4.25
C ILE A 184 36.28 10.83 3.57
N ALA A 185 35.95 11.90 4.30
CA ALA A 185 35.87 13.25 3.75
C ALA A 185 37.20 13.69 3.13
N HIS A 186 38.34 13.45 3.82
CA HIS A 186 39.65 13.73 3.25
C HIS A 186 39.96 12.92 1.98
N LEU A 187 39.58 11.62 1.98
CA LEU A 187 39.79 10.75 0.82
C LEU A 187 39.06 11.25 -0.42
N ILE A 188 37.82 11.73 -0.26
CA ILE A 188 36.96 12.13 -1.38
C ILE A 188 36.99 13.62 -1.70
N GLU A 189 37.69 14.47 -0.95
CA GLU A 189 37.63 15.94 -1.02
C GLU A 189 37.80 16.48 -2.45
N THR A 190 38.84 16.03 -3.15
CA THR A 190 39.14 16.50 -4.52
C THR A 190 38.03 16.12 -5.51
N LYS A 191 37.48 14.92 -5.39
CA LYS A 191 36.43 14.41 -6.27
C LYS A 191 35.07 15.06 -5.97
N ALA A 192 34.73 15.22 -4.68
CA ALA A 192 33.51 15.88 -4.24
C ALA A 192 33.47 17.35 -4.70
N ARG A 193 34.58 18.08 -4.58
CA ARG A 193 34.68 19.47 -5.08
C ARG A 193 34.47 19.56 -6.60
N ARG A 194 35.04 18.62 -7.38
CA ARG A 194 34.86 18.60 -8.85
C ARG A 194 33.41 18.36 -9.25
N GLN A 195 32.68 17.58 -8.48
CA GLN A 195 31.25 17.25 -8.72
C GLN A 195 30.29 18.22 -8.03
N ASN A 196 30.81 19.26 -7.33
CA ASN A 196 30.02 20.22 -6.56
C ASN A 196 29.08 19.58 -5.52
N LEU A 197 29.54 18.45 -4.91
CA LEU A 197 28.82 17.71 -3.89
C LEU A 197 29.22 18.17 -2.48
N PRO A 198 28.29 18.26 -1.52
CA PRO A 198 28.56 18.61 -0.13
C PRO A 198 29.43 17.53 0.54
N LEU A 199 30.64 17.90 0.97
CA LEU A 199 31.68 16.95 1.37
C LEU A 199 31.26 16.04 2.53
N ARG A 200 30.72 16.63 3.62
CA ARG A 200 30.32 15.88 4.82
C ARG A 200 29.10 14.99 4.55
N PHE A 201 28.10 15.53 3.89
CA PHE A 201 26.92 14.76 3.49
C PHE A 201 27.31 13.56 2.60
N THR A 202 28.22 13.78 1.64
CA THR A 202 28.70 12.72 0.78
C THR A 202 29.48 11.64 1.53
N ALA A 203 30.32 12.04 2.51
CA ALA A 203 31.04 11.10 3.35
C ALA A 203 30.09 10.25 4.21
N THR A 204 29.05 10.84 4.81
CA THR A 204 28.04 10.09 5.57
C THR A 204 27.25 9.13 4.68
N LYS A 205 26.91 9.51 3.44
CA LYS A 205 26.24 8.62 2.49
C LYS A 205 27.10 7.44 2.04
N LEU A 206 28.39 7.64 1.88
CA LEU A 206 29.32 6.54 1.60
C LEU A 206 29.45 5.58 2.80
N ILE A 207 29.42 6.07 4.05
CA ILE A 207 29.35 5.21 5.23
C ILE A 207 28.04 4.40 5.24
N GLU A 208 26.89 5.00 4.92
CA GLU A 208 25.61 4.32 4.77
C GLU A 208 25.65 3.23 3.67
N GLY A 209 26.61 3.31 2.74
CA GLY A 209 26.78 2.37 1.63
C GLY A 209 25.96 2.74 0.40
N ASP A 210 25.66 4.02 0.22
CA ASP A 210 24.94 4.53 -0.95
C ASP A 210 25.83 4.43 -2.21
N SER A 211 25.48 3.48 -3.08
CA SER A 211 26.22 3.19 -4.32
C SER A 211 26.16 4.32 -5.35
N ASP A 212 25.16 5.20 -5.27
CA ASP A 212 25.00 6.29 -6.25
C ASP A 212 26.08 7.35 -6.07
N PHE A 213 26.45 7.64 -4.81
CA PHE A 213 27.58 8.54 -4.53
C PHE A 213 28.94 7.94 -4.91
N ALA A 214 29.12 6.63 -4.72
CA ALA A 214 30.34 5.96 -5.18
C ALA A 214 30.51 6.06 -6.70
N LYS A 215 29.44 5.87 -7.46
CA LYS A 215 29.40 6.02 -8.93
C LYS A 215 29.59 7.48 -9.35
N ALA A 216 28.87 8.43 -8.71
CA ALA A 216 28.97 9.85 -9.02
C ALA A 216 30.39 10.38 -8.83
N LEU A 217 31.11 9.93 -7.81
CA LEU A 217 32.50 10.28 -7.55
C LEU A 217 33.50 9.47 -8.36
N GLN A 218 33.06 8.47 -9.12
CA GLN A 218 33.93 7.56 -9.87
C GLN A 218 35.05 6.99 -8.97
N LEU A 219 34.63 6.41 -7.83
CA LEU A 219 35.59 5.82 -6.89
C LEU A 219 36.19 4.55 -7.50
N SER A 220 37.50 4.38 -7.33
CA SER A 220 38.21 3.15 -7.69
C SER A 220 37.90 2.04 -6.68
N GLU A 221 38.14 0.80 -7.07
CA GLU A 221 37.95 -0.37 -6.20
C GLU A 221 38.75 -0.23 -4.89
N ASN A 222 40.01 0.21 -4.99
CA ASN A 222 40.86 0.48 -3.81
C ASN A 222 40.27 1.56 -2.88
N GLU A 223 39.69 2.63 -3.42
CA GLU A 223 39.05 3.67 -2.59
C GLU A 223 37.80 3.12 -1.89
N CYS A 224 37.02 2.29 -2.56
CA CYS A 224 35.88 1.60 -1.97
C CYS A 224 36.31 0.66 -0.84
N ASP A 225 37.41 -0.07 -1.01
CA ASP A 225 37.98 -0.96 0.01
C ASP A 225 38.45 -0.17 1.24
N ILE A 226 39.13 0.96 1.03
CA ILE A 226 39.57 1.85 2.11
C ILE A 226 38.35 2.39 2.89
N ILE A 227 37.29 2.82 2.21
CA ILE A 227 36.04 3.25 2.84
C ILE A 227 35.44 2.10 3.63
N GLY A 228 35.39 0.88 3.05
CA GLY A 228 34.91 -0.33 3.72
C GLY A 228 35.71 -0.65 5.00
N HIS A 229 37.01 -0.42 4.99
CA HIS A 229 37.86 -0.61 6.18
C HIS A 229 37.51 0.38 7.29
N PHE A 230 37.38 1.68 7.01
CA PHE A 230 36.98 2.69 8.01
C PHE A 230 35.59 2.40 8.60
N VAL A 231 34.65 1.94 7.77
CA VAL A 231 33.32 1.56 8.23
C VAL A 231 33.39 0.34 9.15
N THR A 232 34.13 -0.70 8.77
CA THR A 232 34.30 -1.92 9.57
C THR A 232 34.96 -1.63 10.93
N GLU A 233 35.98 -0.78 10.94
CA GLU A 233 36.65 -0.34 12.17
C GLU A 233 35.69 0.42 13.09
N MET A 234 34.88 1.31 12.53
CA MET A 234 33.85 2.04 13.29
C MET A 234 32.82 1.08 13.90
N GLU A 235 32.30 0.12 13.11
CA GLU A 235 31.33 -0.88 13.58
C GLU A 235 31.90 -1.77 14.70
N GLN A 236 33.15 -2.20 14.58
CA GLN A 236 33.82 -3.00 15.60
C GLN A 236 34.02 -2.23 16.90
N ASN A 237 34.44 -0.95 16.82
CA ASN A 237 34.65 -0.10 17.98
C ASN A 237 33.34 0.21 18.73
N LEU A 238 32.24 0.41 18.00
CA LEU A 238 30.94 0.76 18.58
C LEU A 238 30.07 -0.46 18.89
N LYS A 239 30.41 -1.64 18.36
CA LYS A 239 29.62 -2.88 18.44
C LYS A 239 28.18 -2.73 17.92
N THR A 240 27.99 -1.87 16.93
CA THR A 240 26.72 -1.58 16.30
C THR A 240 26.92 -1.42 14.79
N ASP A 241 25.86 -1.56 14.00
CA ASP A 241 25.95 -1.34 12.56
C ASP A 241 26.09 0.14 12.21
N LYS A 242 26.59 0.42 11.01
CA LYS A 242 26.90 1.77 10.51
C LYS A 242 25.68 2.70 10.48
N GLU A 243 24.50 2.16 10.17
CA GLU A 243 23.25 2.93 10.08
C GLU A 243 22.80 3.37 11.49
N ALA A 244 22.85 2.45 12.47
CA ALA A 244 22.55 2.75 13.86
C ALA A 244 23.57 3.73 14.45
N ALA A 245 24.88 3.55 14.18
CA ALA A 245 25.92 4.46 14.68
C ALA A 245 25.70 5.91 14.22
N LEU A 246 25.34 6.13 12.95
CA LEU A 246 25.03 7.46 12.43
C LEU A 246 23.72 8.03 12.98
N ALA A 247 22.72 7.17 13.19
CA ALA A 247 21.46 7.58 13.80
C ALA A 247 21.65 7.99 15.26
N ASP A 248 22.34 7.17 16.05
CA ASP A 248 22.64 7.45 17.47
C ASP A 248 23.41 8.75 17.64
N MET A 249 24.39 9.02 16.78
CA MET A 249 25.14 10.27 16.77
C MET A 249 24.21 11.49 16.57
N ARG A 250 23.28 11.44 15.60
CA ARG A 250 22.35 12.54 15.34
C ARG A 250 21.35 12.70 16.48
N TYR A 251 20.80 11.60 16.99
CA TYR A 251 19.84 11.64 18.09
C TYR A 251 20.46 12.14 19.38
N ALA A 252 21.71 11.78 19.70
CA ALA A 252 22.41 12.30 20.87
C ALA A 252 22.52 13.84 20.84
N TYR A 253 22.86 14.41 19.68
CA TYR A 253 22.90 15.87 19.52
C TYR A 253 21.50 16.51 19.63
N ILE A 254 20.47 15.87 19.04
CA ILE A 254 19.08 16.35 19.09
C ILE A 254 18.56 16.33 20.52
N GLU A 255 18.83 15.27 21.28
CA GLU A 255 18.45 15.15 22.69
C GLU A 255 19.07 16.24 23.54
N ASP A 256 20.38 16.51 23.38
CA ASP A 256 21.05 17.58 24.10
C ASP A 256 20.48 18.97 23.74
N LEU A 257 20.28 19.25 22.46
CA LEU A 257 19.65 20.48 21.98
C LEU A 257 18.25 20.65 22.58
N CYS A 258 17.41 19.62 22.48
CA CYS A 258 16.03 19.68 22.98
C CYS A 258 15.98 19.78 24.52
N ALA A 259 16.90 19.16 25.22
CA ALA A 259 17.01 19.31 26.69
C ALA A 259 17.28 20.76 27.12
N GLN A 260 18.00 21.53 26.28
CA GLN A 260 18.35 22.93 26.57
C GLN A 260 17.28 23.91 26.09
N THR A 261 16.59 23.61 25.00
CA THR A 261 15.73 24.60 24.30
C THR A 261 14.24 24.31 24.41
N VAL A 262 13.82 23.09 24.75
CA VAL A 262 12.41 22.64 24.71
C VAL A 262 11.89 22.34 26.12
N GLN A 263 10.88 23.05 26.55
CA GLN A 263 10.08 22.68 27.72
C GLN A 263 8.92 21.79 27.25
N LYS A 264 9.05 20.48 27.50
CA LYS A 264 8.02 19.51 27.09
C LYS A 264 6.70 19.78 27.82
N PRO A 265 5.57 19.75 27.10
CA PRO A 265 4.27 19.85 27.73
C PRO A 265 4.08 18.73 28.75
N LYS A 266 3.35 19.00 29.84
CA LYS A 266 2.89 17.93 30.73
C LYS A 266 2.00 17.01 29.88
N HIS A 267 2.26 15.70 29.93
CA HIS A 267 1.48 14.70 29.18
C HIS A 267 -0.01 15.00 29.24
N THR A 268 -0.62 15.28 28.12
CA THR A 268 -2.07 15.50 28.04
C THR A 268 -2.80 14.24 28.48
N GLU A 269 -3.96 14.37 29.14
CA GLU A 269 -4.78 13.20 29.52
C GLU A 269 -5.05 12.27 28.32
N ALA A 270 -5.15 12.82 27.09
CA ALA A 270 -5.31 12.05 25.87
C ALA A 270 -4.09 11.17 25.56
N GLN A 271 -2.86 11.68 25.77
CA GLN A 271 -1.64 10.89 25.62
C GLN A 271 -1.54 9.79 26.67
N LEU A 272 -1.87 10.11 27.93
CA LEU A 272 -1.90 9.11 29.00
C LEU A 272 -2.94 8.00 28.76
N ARG A 273 -4.12 8.34 28.18
CA ARG A 273 -5.12 7.37 27.77
C ARG A 273 -4.59 6.51 26.60
N SER A 274 -3.93 7.12 25.61
CA SER A 274 -3.33 6.39 24.49
C SER A 274 -2.29 5.37 24.96
N VAL A 275 -1.40 5.75 25.85
CA VAL A 275 -0.38 4.85 26.43
C VAL A 275 -1.04 3.68 27.19
N LYS A 276 -2.12 3.93 27.94
CA LYS A 276 -2.86 2.86 28.64
C LYS A 276 -3.52 1.88 27.66
N ILE A 277 -4.11 2.38 26.59
CA ILE A 277 -4.75 1.56 25.56
C ILE A 277 -3.67 0.76 24.81
N ASP A 278 -2.56 1.39 24.46
CA ASP A 278 -1.44 0.76 23.75
C ASP A 278 -0.81 -0.37 24.55
N HIS A 279 -0.81 -0.28 25.90
CA HIS A 279 -0.33 -1.37 26.76
C HIS A 279 -1.05 -2.71 26.48
N TYR A 280 -2.33 -2.67 26.10
CA TYR A 280 -3.10 -3.87 25.75
C TYR A 280 -3.03 -4.18 24.26
N LEU A 281 -3.17 -3.17 23.40
CA LEU A 281 -3.25 -3.35 21.95
C LEU A 281 -1.92 -3.69 21.28
N THR A 282 -0.79 -3.33 21.89
CA THR A 282 0.56 -3.68 21.42
C THR A 282 1.23 -4.78 22.24
N HIS A 283 0.50 -5.37 23.22
CA HIS A 283 1.05 -6.41 24.08
C HIS A 283 1.37 -7.69 23.31
N LYS A 284 2.51 -8.32 23.61
CA LYS A 284 3.04 -9.49 22.91
C LYS A 284 2.04 -10.66 22.77
N PHE A 285 1.15 -10.87 23.73
CA PHE A 285 0.18 -11.96 23.73
C PHE A 285 -1.24 -11.52 23.40
N TYR A 286 -1.67 -10.32 23.80
CA TYR A 286 -3.06 -9.85 23.62
C TYR A 286 -3.30 -9.17 22.29
N ALA A 287 -2.28 -8.60 21.64
CA ALA A 287 -2.43 -7.84 20.41
C ALA A 287 -3.10 -8.65 19.28
N ILE A 288 -2.64 -9.87 19.03
CA ILE A 288 -3.17 -10.73 17.95
C ILE A 288 -4.60 -11.18 18.23
N PRO A 289 -4.97 -11.72 19.41
CA PRO A 289 -6.35 -12.05 19.75
C PRO A 289 -7.31 -10.87 19.65
N ILE A 290 -6.93 -9.69 20.18
CA ILE A 290 -7.75 -8.47 20.09
C ILE A 290 -7.93 -8.05 18.63
N PHE A 291 -6.87 -8.10 17.83
CA PHE A 291 -6.93 -7.82 16.41
C PHE A 291 -7.91 -8.75 15.68
N VAL A 292 -7.81 -10.06 15.92
CA VAL A 292 -8.71 -11.06 15.30
C VAL A 292 -10.17 -10.80 15.73
N LEU A 293 -10.40 -10.42 16.98
CA LEU A 293 -11.73 -10.09 17.48
C LEU A 293 -12.30 -8.85 16.77
N ILE A 294 -11.53 -7.76 16.70
CA ILE A 294 -11.95 -6.51 16.04
C ILE A 294 -12.24 -6.76 14.56
N MET A 295 -11.33 -7.42 13.85
CA MET A 295 -11.54 -7.74 12.43
C MET A 295 -12.69 -8.71 12.22
N GLY A 296 -12.88 -9.68 13.12
CA GLY A 296 -14.02 -10.59 13.10
C GLY A 296 -15.36 -9.84 13.23
N ILE A 297 -15.44 -8.86 14.15
CA ILE A 297 -16.62 -8.00 14.29
C ILE A 297 -16.84 -7.16 13.03
N VAL A 298 -15.79 -6.56 12.48
CA VAL A 298 -15.89 -5.75 11.25
C VAL A 298 -16.39 -6.60 10.09
N PHE A 299 -15.83 -7.79 9.89
CA PHE A 299 -16.25 -8.68 8.80
C PHE A 299 -17.68 -9.19 9.01
N TRP A 300 -18.06 -9.56 10.24
CA TRP A 300 -19.41 -9.97 10.55
C TRP A 300 -20.43 -8.86 10.29
N LEU A 301 -20.16 -7.63 10.74
CA LEU A 301 -21.04 -6.49 10.46
C LEU A 301 -21.13 -6.18 8.96
N THR A 302 -20.01 -6.34 8.24
CA THR A 302 -19.94 -6.03 6.81
C THR A 302 -20.63 -7.08 5.94
N PHE A 303 -20.40 -8.37 6.19
CA PHE A 303 -20.84 -9.44 5.29
C PHE A 303 -22.15 -10.11 5.71
N ASP A 304 -22.48 -10.13 7.02
CA ASP A 304 -23.66 -10.85 7.50
C ASP A 304 -24.78 -9.91 7.97
N VAL A 305 -24.48 -8.68 8.40
CA VAL A 305 -25.49 -7.79 8.98
C VAL A 305 -25.81 -6.62 8.05
N ILE A 306 -24.93 -5.60 8.02
CA ILE A 306 -25.23 -4.33 7.34
C ILE A 306 -25.07 -4.47 5.84
N GLY A 307 -23.93 -5.01 5.39
CA GLY A 307 -23.64 -5.14 3.97
C GLY A 307 -24.55 -6.15 3.29
N ALA A 308 -24.85 -7.29 3.90
CA ALA A 308 -25.81 -8.26 3.38
C ALA A 308 -27.19 -7.63 3.23
N PHE A 309 -27.74 -7.03 4.28
CA PHE A 309 -29.05 -6.39 4.26
C PHE A 309 -29.19 -5.33 3.15
N LEU A 310 -28.18 -4.47 3.00
CA LEU A 310 -28.20 -3.44 1.97
C LEU A 310 -28.01 -4.02 0.56
N SER A 311 -27.22 -5.11 0.44
CA SER A 311 -27.01 -5.81 -0.84
C SER A 311 -28.26 -6.54 -1.29
N ASP A 312 -29.01 -7.16 -0.36
CA ASP A 312 -30.28 -7.83 -0.67
C ASP A 312 -31.32 -6.82 -1.21
N ILE A 313 -31.46 -5.66 -0.54
CA ILE A 313 -32.34 -4.58 -1.05
C ILE A 313 -31.94 -4.13 -2.45
N LEU A 314 -30.64 -3.95 -2.70
CA LEU A 314 -30.18 -3.51 -4.00
C LEU A 314 -30.36 -4.61 -5.06
N SER A 315 -30.16 -5.87 -4.71
CA SER A 315 -30.43 -7.02 -5.58
C SER A 315 -31.91 -7.08 -5.97
N ASP A 316 -32.83 -6.96 -5.00
CA ASP A 316 -34.28 -6.93 -5.28
C ASP A 316 -34.67 -5.80 -6.24
N VAL A 317 -34.04 -4.62 -6.09
CA VAL A 317 -34.27 -3.49 -7.02
C VAL A 317 -33.73 -3.81 -8.43
N ILE A 318 -32.54 -4.39 -8.52
CA ILE A 318 -31.94 -4.78 -9.80
C ILE A 318 -32.79 -5.84 -10.48
N ASP A 319 -33.27 -6.84 -9.74
CA ASP A 319 -34.12 -7.92 -10.24
C ASP A 319 -35.47 -7.39 -10.72
N ALA A 320 -36.09 -6.46 -9.98
CA ALA A 320 -37.32 -5.79 -10.39
C ALA A 320 -37.15 -4.98 -11.71
N VAL A 321 -36.02 -4.24 -11.82
CA VAL A 321 -35.69 -3.52 -13.06
C VAL A 321 -35.46 -4.49 -14.22
N THR A 322 -34.71 -5.56 -14.00
CA THR A 322 -34.43 -6.60 -14.98
C THR A 322 -35.73 -7.25 -15.47
N ALA A 323 -36.62 -7.64 -14.57
CA ALA A 323 -37.93 -8.20 -14.92
C ALA A 323 -38.80 -7.21 -15.70
N SER A 324 -38.75 -5.92 -15.37
CA SER A 324 -39.49 -4.89 -16.10
C SER A 324 -38.97 -4.72 -17.54
N VAL A 325 -37.63 -4.76 -17.70
CA VAL A 325 -36.97 -4.70 -19.01
C VAL A 325 -37.28 -5.97 -19.81
N ASP A 326 -37.18 -7.15 -19.20
CA ASP A 326 -37.50 -8.45 -19.81
C ASP A 326 -38.92 -8.49 -20.36
N ASN A 327 -39.91 -8.08 -19.56
CA ASN A 327 -41.30 -7.96 -20.01
C ASN A 327 -41.46 -6.98 -21.19
N THR A 328 -40.76 -5.86 -21.15
CA THR A 328 -40.79 -4.85 -22.24
C THR A 328 -40.20 -5.41 -23.53
N LEU A 329 -39.07 -6.09 -23.46
CA LEU A 329 -38.38 -6.71 -24.61
C LEU A 329 -39.26 -7.82 -25.22
N THR A 330 -39.92 -8.61 -24.38
CA THR A 330 -40.84 -9.65 -24.77
C THR A 330 -42.06 -9.08 -25.49
N VAL A 331 -42.68 -8.00 -24.99
CA VAL A 331 -43.81 -7.32 -25.61
C VAL A 331 -43.42 -6.69 -26.97
N LEU A 332 -42.19 -6.23 -27.11
CA LEU A 332 -41.66 -5.65 -28.36
C LEU A 332 -41.21 -6.71 -29.36
N ASP A 333 -41.35 -8.01 -29.06
CA ASP A 333 -40.96 -9.16 -29.90
C ASP A 333 -39.52 -9.04 -30.46
N ILE A 334 -38.59 -8.67 -29.59
CA ILE A 334 -37.17 -8.47 -29.95
C ILE A 334 -36.53 -9.82 -30.25
N ALA A 335 -35.64 -9.87 -31.25
CA ALA A 335 -34.95 -11.08 -31.66
C ALA A 335 -34.23 -11.76 -30.47
N PRO A 336 -34.37 -13.11 -30.31
CA PRO A 336 -33.84 -13.85 -29.16
C PRO A 336 -32.37 -13.58 -28.80
N PRO A 337 -31.43 -13.42 -29.75
CA PRO A 337 -30.05 -13.10 -29.40
C PRO A 337 -29.88 -11.73 -28.77
N MET A 338 -30.66 -10.73 -29.20
CA MET A 338 -30.61 -9.39 -28.63
C MET A 338 -31.26 -9.35 -27.25
N HIS A 339 -32.34 -10.09 -27.05
CA HIS A 339 -33.01 -10.25 -25.78
C HIS A 339 -32.05 -10.87 -24.73
N SER A 340 -31.41 -12.01 -25.06
CA SER A 340 -30.43 -12.66 -24.19
C SER A 340 -29.19 -11.77 -23.94
N LEU A 341 -28.70 -11.01 -24.92
CA LEU A 341 -27.61 -10.08 -24.73
C LEU A 341 -27.94 -9.04 -23.64
N ILE A 342 -29.14 -8.48 -23.70
CA ILE A 342 -29.56 -7.43 -22.76
C ILE A 342 -29.76 -8.02 -21.36
N ILE A 343 -30.55 -9.11 -21.26
CA ILE A 343 -30.90 -9.68 -19.95
C ILE A 343 -29.72 -10.46 -19.35
N ASP A 344 -29.21 -11.46 -20.07
CA ASP A 344 -28.18 -12.37 -19.54
C ASP A 344 -26.76 -11.77 -19.60
N GLY A 345 -26.47 -11.01 -20.67
CA GLY A 345 -25.15 -10.41 -20.86
C GLY A 345 -24.96 -9.13 -20.04
N ILE A 346 -25.91 -8.19 -20.11
CA ILE A 346 -25.76 -6.86 -19.50
C ILE A 346 -26.33 -6.83 -18.08
N PHE A 347 -27.64 -7.09 -17.93
CA PHE A 347 -28.31 -6.95 -16.64
C PHE A 347 -27.81 -7.99 -15.63
N SER A 348 -27.66 -9.24 -15.99
CA SER A 348 -27.13 -10.28 -15.12
C SER A 348 -25.65 -9.99 -14.76
N GLY A 349 -24.80 -9.68 -15.76
CA GLY A 349 -23.37 -9.45 -15.52
C GLY A 349 -23.06 -8.20 -14.70
N VAL A 350 -23.68 -7.06 -15.04
CA VAL A 350 -23.47 -5.79 -14.31
C VAL A 350 -24.25 -5.80 -13.00
N GLY A 351 -25.47 -6.37 -12.98
CA GLY A 351 -26.31 -6.48 -11.80
C GLY A 351 -25.63 -7.25 -10.67
N ALA A 352 -25.04 -8.40 -10.99
CA ALA A 352 -24.29 -9.21 -10.03
C ALA A 352 -23.14 -8.43 -9.37
N VAL A 353 -22.48 -7.53 -10.09
CA VAL A 353 -21.39 -6.70 -9.55
C VAL A 353 -21.93 -5.54 -8.73
N LEU A 354 -23.01 -4.91 -9.19
CA LEU A 354 -23.62 -3.79 -8.47
C LEU A 354 -24.24 -4.24 -7.14
N SER A 355 -24.80 -5.45 -7.06
CA SER A 355 -25.37 -5.98 -5.81
C SER A 355 -24.35 -6.06 -4.66
N PHE A 356 -23.05 -6.20 -4.97
CA PHE A 356 -21.99 -6.18 -3.96
C PHE A 356 -21.51 -4.77 -3.56
N LEU A 357 -21.94 -3.71 -4.25
CA LEU A 357 -21.51 -2.35 -3.96
C LEU A 357 -21.78 -1.94 -2.51
N PRO A 358 -22.97 -2.18 -1.91
CA PRO A 358 -23.23 -1.82 -0.53
C PRO A 358 -22.29 -2.53 0.46
N THR A 359 -22.00 -3.80 0.25
CA THR A 359 -21.04 -4.55 1.07
C THR A 359 -19.64 -3.95 1.00
N ILE A 360 -19.19 -3.56 -0.20
CA ILE A 360 -17.89 -2.92 -0.39
C ILE A 360 -17.84 -1.55 0.29
N VAL A 361 -18.90 -0.75 0.17
CA VAL A 361 -19.01 0.57 0.81
C VAL A 361 -19.00 0.44 2.33
N THR A 362 -19.71 -0.54 2.88
CA THR A 362 -19.75 -0.84 4.32
C THR A 362 -18.36 -1.29 4.83
N LEU A 363 -17.65 -2.11 4.06
CA LEU A 363 -16.27 -2.51 4.37
C LEU A 363 -15.36 -1.29 4.46
N PHE A 364 -15.41 -0.41 3.46
CA PHE A 364 -14.61 0.81 3.45
C PHE A 364 -14.95 1.76 4.60
N PHE A 365 -16.22 1.84 4.99
CA PHE A 365 -16.64 2.60 6.17
C PHE A 365 -15.87 2.15 7.43
N PHE A 366 -15.91 0.85 7.73
CA PHE A 366 -15.22 0.32 8.91
C PHE A 366 -13.70 0.41 8.80
N LEU A 367 -13.14 0.15 7.63
CA LEU A 367 -11.69 0.27 7.42
C LEU A 367 -11.21 1.72 7.57
N SER A 368 -11.92 2.71 7.02
CA SER A 368 -11.59 4.12 7.21
C SER A 368 -11.69 4.52 8.69
N MET A 369 -12.68 4.00 9.42
CA MET A 369 -12.81 4.24 10.85
C MET A 369 -11.61 3.67 11.63
N LEU A 370 -11.14 2.48 11.30
CA LEU A 370 -9.96 1.87 11.92
C LEU A 370 -8.66 2.59 11.55
N GLU A 371 -8.55 3.07 10.30
CA GLU A 371 -7.40 3.82 9.81
C GLU A 371 -7.30 5.19 10.49
N ASP A 372 -8.37 5.97 10.45
CA ASP A 372 -8.43 7.31 11.05
C ASP A 372 -8.25 7.29 12.57
N SER A 373 -8.70 6.22 13.24
CA SER A 373 -8.51 6.05 14.69
C SER A 373 -7.03 5.85 15.07
N GLY A 374 -6.16 5.50 14.12
CA GLY A 374 -4.77 5.14 14.35
C GLY A 374 -4.56 3.68 14.78
N TYR A 375 -5.62 2.84 14.81
CA TYR A 375 -5.53 1.43 15.21
C TYR A 375 -4.67 0.62 14.21
N MET A 376 -4.80 0.88 12.90
CA MET A 376 -4.05 0.15 11.88
C MET A 376 -2.53 0.33 12.00
N ALA A 377 -2.07 1.48 12.50
CA ALA A 377 -0.65 1.71 12.77
C ALA A 377 -0.11 0.77 13.88
N ARG A 378 -0.93 0.50 14.92
CA ARG A 378 -0.58 -0.44 16.01
C ARG A 378 -0.49 -1.86 15.51
N VAL A 379 -1.44 -2.26 14.69
CA VAL A 379 -1.44 -3.58 14.06
C VAL A 379 -0.19 -3.77 13.20
N ALA A 380 0.14 -2.78 12.36
CA ALA A 380 1.34 -2.80 11.55
C ALA A 380 2.62 -2.91 12.41
N PHE A 381 2.69 -2.17 13.53
CA PHE A 381 3.80 -2.24 14.47
C PHE A 381 3.96 -3.63 15.09
N VAL A 382 2.89 -4.23 15.57
CA VAL A 382 2.92 -5.57 16.18
C VAL A 382 3.35 -6.64 15.17
N MET A 383 2.87 -6.54 13.94
CA MET A 383 3.13 -7.53 12.88
C MET A 383 4.49 -7.36 12.20
N ASP A 384 5.16 -6.23 12.40
CA ASP A 384 6.43 -5.91 11.73
C ASP A 384 7.51 -6.97 11.98
N LYS A 385 7.66 -7.43 13.21
CA LYS A 385 8.65 -8.48 13.57
C LYS A 385 8.41 -9.79 12.84
N MET A 386 7.15 -10.16 12.58
CA MET A 386 6.81 -11.40 11.86
C MET A 386 7.01 -11.23 10.35
N LEU A 387 6.57 -10.11 9.78
CA LEU A 387 6.64 -9.86 8.35
C LEU A 387 8.06 -9.61 7.85
N ARG A 388 8.92 -9.00 8.65
CA ARG A 388 10.35 -8.87 8.31
C ARG A 388 11.04 -10.20 8.06
N LYS A 389 10.62 -11.28 8.71
CA LYS A 389 11.18 -12.63 8.46
C LYS A 389 10.91 -13.09 7.03
N ILE A 390 9.80 -12.71 6.44
CA ILE A 390 9.46 -13.03 5.04
C ILE A 390 9.85 -11.92 4.07
N GLY A 391 10.55 -10.89 4.55
CA GLY A 391 11.07 -9.79 3.73
C GLY A 391 10.09 -8.65 3.47
N LEU A 392 9.04 -8.49 4.28
CA LEU A 392 8.03 -7.42 4.18
C LEU A 392 8.10 -6.51 5.41
N SER A 393 7.71 -5.24 5.23
CA SER A 393 7.47 -4.33 6.35
C SER A 393 6.12 -4.60 7.03
N GLY A 394 5.97 -4.20 8.30
CA GLY A 394 4.73 -4.38 9.05
C GLY A 394 3.50 -3.72 8.41
N SER A 395 3.69 -2.62 7.69
CA SER A 395 2.63 -1.93 6.96
C SER A 395 2.00 -2.78 5.84
N SER A 396 2.73 -3.77 5.30
CA SER A 396 2.20 -4.71 4.30
C SER A 396 1.09 -5.62 4.85
N PHE A 397 1.00 -5.74 6.19
CA PHE A 397 -0.04 -6.55 6.82
C PHE A 397 -1.46 -6.00 6.59
N VAL A 398 -1.60 -4.68 6.56
CA VAL A 398 -2.90 -4.00 6.38
C VAL A 398 -3.55 -4.38 5.04
N PRO A 399 -2.90 -4.21 3.88
CA PRO A 399 -3.42 -4.70 2.61
C PRO A 399 -3.74 -6.20 2.61
N MET A 400 -2.87 -7.04 3.19
CA MET A 400 -3.09 -8.48 3.20
C MET A 400 -4.35 -8.88 3.99
N ILE A 401 -4.63 -8.24 5.12
CA ILE A 401 -5.85 -8.49 5.90
C ILE A 401 -7.11 -8.02 5.14
N ILE A 402 -7.06 -6.86 4.51
CA ILE A 402 -8.15 -6.38 3.66
C ILE A 402 -8.45 -7.40 2.55
N GLY A 403 -7.44 -8.14 2.09
CA GLY A 403 -7.55 -9.21 1.10
C GLY A 403 -8.50 -10.35 1.49
N PHE A 404 -8.71 -10.62 2.77
CA PHE A 404 -9.74 -11.57 3.23
C PHE A 404 -11.16 -11.08 2.98
N GLY A 405 -11.37 -9.78 2.92
CA GLY A 405 -12.64 -9.21 2.50
C GLY A 405 -12.75 -9.13 0.99
N CYS A 406 -11.87 -8.36 0.34
CA CYS A 406 -11.84 -8.17 -1.10
C CYS A 406 -10.44 -7.82 -1.58
N SER A 407 -9.95 -8.50 -2.64
CA SER A 407 -8.63 -8.25 -3.21
C SER A 407 -8.48 -6.87 -3.86
N VAL A 408 -9.58 -6.30 -4.40
CA VAL A 408 -9.53 -4.97 -5.06
C VAL A 408 -9.11 -3.86 -4.10
N PRO A 409 -9.81 -3.62 -2.98
CA PRO A 409 -9.38 -2.63 -2.00
C PRO A 409 -8.04 -2.96 -1.36
N ALA A 410 -7.73 -4.24 -1.17
CA ALA A 410 -6.45 -4.68 -0.65
C ALA A 410 -5.27 -4.23 -1.53
N ILE A 411 -5.37 -4.46 -2.84
CA ILE A 411 -4.36 -4.03 -3.81
C ILE A 411 -4.27 -2.49 -3.85
N MET A 412 -5.41 -1.79 -3.79
CA MET A 412 -5.41 -0.32 -3.73
C MET A 412 -4.75 0.22 -2.46
N ALA A 413 -4.95 -0.45 -1.32
CA ALA A 413 -4.34 -0.06 -0.06
C ALA A 413 -2.80 -0.21 -0.08
N SER A 414 -2.24 -1.05 -0.96
CA SER A 414 -0.79 -1.17 -1.10
C SER A 414 -0.09 0.12 -1.56
N ARG A 415 -0.83 1.13 -2.07
CA ARG A 415 -0.30 2.46 -2.41
C ARG A 415 0.30 3.20 -1.22
N THR A 416 -0.16 2.89 0.00
CA THR A 416 0.34 3.52 1.23
C THR A 416 1.70 2.99 1.66
N LEU A 417 2.21 1.94 0.99
CA LEU A 417 3.51 1.37 1.28
C LEU A 417 4.63 2.24 0.72
N ALA A 418 5.55 2.63 1.58
CA ALA A 418 6.66 3.52 1.25
C ALA A 418 7.67 2.88 0.25
N SER A 419 7.83 1.55 0.29
CA SER A 419 8.76 0.82 -0.57
C SER A 419 8.04 0.25 -1.81
N GLU A 420 8.55 0.57 -3.00
CA GLU A 420 8.04 -0.01 -4.26
C GLU A 420 8.20 -1.54 -4.28
N ARG A 421 9.30 -2.04 -3.70
CA ARG A 421 9.56 -3.46 -3.53
C ARG A 421 8.49 -4.12 -2.67
N ASP A 422 8.23 -3.57 -1.47
CA ASP A 422 7.23 -4.10 -0.53
C ASP A 422 5.83 -4.00 -1.13
N ARG A 423 5.53 -2.91 -1.87
CA ARG A 423 4.28 -2.73 -2.61
C ARG A 423 4.08 -3.83 -3.65
N LYS A 424 5.05 -4.07 -4.52
CA LYS A 424 4.97 -5.12 -5.56
C LYS A 424 4.83 -6.50 -4.93
N MET A 425 5.61 -6.81 -3.91
CA MET A 425 5.56 -8.08 -3.22
C MET A 425 4.21 -8.28 -2.51
N THR A 426 3.67 -7.25 -1.85
CA THR A 426 2.35 -7.31 -1.21
C THR A 426 1.24 -7.53 -2.24
N ILE A 427 1.28 -6.86 -3.40
CA ILE A 427 0.33 -7.08 -4.50
C ILE A 427 0.37 -8.53 -4.98
N MET A 428 1.56 -9.14 -5.07
CA MET A 428 1.72 -10.54 -5.51
C MET A 428 1.21 -11.56 -4.48
N LEU A 429 1.21 -11.23 -3.20
CA LEU A 429 0.79 -12.15 -2.13
C LEU A 429 -0.70 -12.01 -1.77
N THR A 430 -1.29 -10.84 -1.98
CA THR A 430 -2.68 -10.55 -1.63
C THR A 430 -3.72 -11.51 -2.25
N PRO A 431 -3.62 -11.97 -3.52
CA PRO A 431 -4.60 -12.87 -4.11
C PRO A 431 -4.70 -14.25 -3.46
N PHE A 432 -3.68 -14.70 -2.73
CA PHE A 432 -3.72 -15.95 -1.97
C PHE A 432 -4.63 -15.88 -0.75
N MET A 433 -5.02 -14.67 -0.31
CA MET A 433 -6.01 -14.50 0.75
C MET A 433 -7.40 -14.88 0.22
N SER A 434 -8.17 -15.58 1.06
CA SER A 434 -9.53 -15.98 0.69
C SER A 434 -10.49 -14.80 0.79
N CYS A 435 -10.87 -14.21 -0.34
CA CYS A 435 -11.86 -13.12 -0.34
C CYS A 435 -13.30 -13.66 -0.19
N SER A 436 -14.22 -12.77 0.21
CA SER A 436 -15.64 -13.11 0.45
C SER A 436 -16.34 -13.75 -0.76
N ALA A 437 -16.01 -13.36 -1.99
CA ALA A 437 -16.58 -13.94 -3.21
C ALA A 437 -16.25 -15.45 -3.41
N LYS A 438 -15.26 -15.99 -2.69
CA LYS A 438 -14.94 -17.42 -2.69
C LYS A 438 -15.80 -18.21 -1.70
N LEU A 439 -16.38 -17.57 -0.68
CA LEU A 439 -17.17 -18.23 0.38
C LEU A 439 -18.38 -19.00 -0.16
N PRO A 440 -19.20 -18.48 -1.07
CA PRO A 440 -20.31 -19.25 -1.65
C PRO A 440 -19.84 -20.56 -2.33
N ILE A 441 -18.67 -20.53 -3.02
CA ILE A 441 -18.10 -21.75 -3.62
C ILE A 441 -17.80 -22.78 -2.52
N TYR A 442 -17.14 -22.35 -1.45
CA TYR A 442 -16.84 -23.24 -0.32
C TYR A 442 -18.14 -23.79 0.32
N GLY A 443 -19.13 -22.92 0.53
CA GLY A 443 -20.43 -23.31 1.11
C GLY A 443 -21.12 -24.41 0.30
N MET A 444 -21.22 -24.25 -1.03
CA MET A 444 -21.84 -25.21 -1.91
C MET A 444 -21.14 -26.59 -1.85
N PHE A 445 -19.82 -26.61 -1.97
CA PHE A 445 -19.04 -27.87 -1.92
C PHE A 445 -19.03 -28.50 -0.51
N ILE A 446 -18.97 -27.67 0.54
CA ILE A 446 -19.05 -28.15 1.94
C ILE A 446 -20.40 -28.78 2.21
N ALA A 447 -21.48 -28.16 1.79
CA ALA A 447 -22.83 -28.73 1.94
C ALA A 447 -23.00 -30.05 1.20
N ALA A 448 -22.42 -30.18 0.00
CA ALA A 448 -22.53 -31.38 -0.82
C ALA A 448 -21.64 -32.55 -0.32
N PHE A 449 -20.40 -32.27 0.11
CA PHE A 449 -19.38 -33.32 0.37
C PHE A 449 -18.94 -33.43 1.82
N PHE A 450 -19.07 -32.36 2.65
CA PHE A 450 -18.52 -32.28 3.99
C PHE A 450 -19.52 -31.80 5.05
N PRO A 451 -20.76 -32.33 5.13
CA PRO A 451 -21.83 -31.80 5.99
C PRO A 451 -21.47 -31.84 7.49
N HIS A 452 -20.63 -32.79 7.92
CA HIS A 452 -20.25 -32.95 9.34
C HIS A 452 -18.92 -32.28 9.69
N SER A 453 -18.11 -31.85 8.70
CA SER A 453 -16.76 -31.30 8.91
C SER A 453 -16.55 -29.94 8.24
N GLY A 454 -17.61 -29.25 7.87
CA GLY A 454 -17.55 -28.02 7.09
C GLY A 454 -16.68 -26.93 7.71
N GLY A 455 -16.74 -26.74 9.02
CA GLY A 455 -15.90 -25.77 9.74
C GLY A 455 -14.39 -26.10 9.66
N LEU A 456 -14.02 -27.39 9.73
CA LEU A 456 -12.63 -27.82 9.60
C LEU A 456 -12.12 -27.62 8.15
N VAL A 457 -12.95 -27.93 7.16
CA VAL A 457 -12.62 -27.71 5.74
C VAL A 457 -12.42 -26.20 5.48
N MET A 458 -13.32 -25.35 5.98
CA MET A 458 -13.19 -23.90 5.86
C MET A 458 -11.89 -23.41 6.48
N LEU A 459 -11.60 -23.80 7.72
CA LEU A 459 -10.39 -23.42 8.44
C LEU A 459 -9.14 -23.89 7.69
N SER A 460 -9.14 -25.12 7.15
CA SER A 460 -8.01 -25.66 6.39
C SER A 460 -7.73 -24.89 5.12
N LEU A 461 -8.77 -24.42 4.42
CA LEU A 461 -8.62 -23.56 3.23
C LEU A 461 -7.98 -22.21 3.58
N TYR A 462 -8.46 -21.54 4.65
CA TYR A 462 -7.85 -20.29 5.10
C TYR A 462 -6.38 -20.46 5.49
N LEU A 463 -6.07 -21.52 6.25
CA LEU A 463 -4.70 -21.83 6.63
C LEU A 463 -3.82 -22.15 5.41
N THR A 464 -4.35 -22.87 4.43
CA THR A 464 -3.63 -23.16 3.17
C THR A 464 -3.28 -21.87 2.43
N GLY A 465 -4.23 -20.92 2.30
CA GLY A 465 -3.96 -19.62 1.68
C GLY A 465 -2.86 -18.84 2.39
N ILE A 466 -2.91 -18.78 3.73
CA ILE A 466 -1.90 -18.09 4.54
C ILE A 466 -0.53 -18.80 4.39
N CYS A 467 -0.48 -20.11 4.48
CA CYS A 467 0.77 -20.87 4.33
C CYS A 467 1.40 -20.66 2.95
N VAL A 468 0.60 -20.72 1.88
CA VAL A 468 1.07 -20.48 0.52
C VAL A 468 1.57 -19.05 0.37
N ALA A 469 0.88 -18.05 0.92
CA ALA A 469 1.34 -16.65 0.89
C ALA A 469 2.68 -16.48 1.61
N VAL A 470 2.87 -17.09 2.79
CA VAL A 470 4.13 -17.04 3.53
C VAL A 470 5.26 -17.73 2.77
N LEU A 471 5.02 -18.93 2.23
CA LEU A 471 6.02 -19.65 1.43
C LEU A 471 6.40 -18.90 0.16
N SER A 472 5.39 -18.37 -0.54
CA SER A 472 5.59 -17.51 -1.71
C SER A 472 6.37 -16.24 -1.35
N GLY A 473 6.11 -15.65 -0.19
CA GLY A 473 6.85 -14.51 0.32
C GLY A 473 8.33 -14.81 0.52
N PHE A 474 8.67 -15.94 1.14
CA PHE A 474 10.06 -16.39 1.26
C PHE A 474 10.72 -16.62 -0.10
N LEU A 475 10.02 -17.28 -1.02
CA LEU A 475 10.53 -17.57 -2.36
C LEU A 475 10.78 -16.28 -3.15
N LEU A 476 9.81 -15.37 -3.19
CA LEU A 476 9.91 -14.11 -3.91
C LEU A 476 10.99 -13.19 -3.33
N ASN A 477 11.12 -13.15 -2.00
CA ASN A 477 12.18 -12.38 -1.33
C ASN A 477 13.58 -12.89 -1.70
N SER A 478 13.77 -14.20 -1.79
CA SER A 478 15.09 -14.78 -2.10
C SER A 478 15.46 -14.71 -3.59
N LEU A 479 14.49 -14.86 -4.50
CA LEU A 479 14.74 -15.00 -5.94
C LEU A 479 14.56 -13.70 -6.72
N VAL A 480 13.49 -12.94 -6.43
CA VAL A 480 13.05 -11.81 -7.27
C VAL A 480 13.33 -10.46 -6.57
N PHE A 481 12.90 -10.33 -5.33
CA PHE A 481 12.95 -9.07 -4.58
C PHE A 481 14.07 -9.07 -3.54
N ARG A 482 15.32 -9.17 -4.00
CA ARG A 482 16.49 -9.15 -3.12
C ARG A 482 16.64 -7.78 -2.46
N GLY A 483 16.90 -7.74 -1.15
CA GLY A 483 17.12 -6.52 -0.37
C GLY A 483 16.54 -6.62 1.05
N LYS A 484 16.92 -5.69 1.91
CA LYS A 484 16.36 -5.59 3.26
C LYS A 484 15.05 -4.80 3.21
N PRO A 485 14.00 -5.19 3.96
CA PRO A 485 12.79 -4.38 4.08
C PRO A 485 13.15 -3.04 4.73
N VAL A 486 12.43 -1.98 4.32
CA VAL A 486 12.61 -0.65 4.90
C VAL A 486 12.33 -0.72 6.40
N PRO A 487 13.20 -0.18 7.25
CA PRO A 487 12.94 -0.12 8.68
C PRO A 487 11.62 0.62 8.95
N PHE A 488 10.70 -0.02 9.64
CA PHE A 488 9.44 0.59 10.03
C PHE A 488 9.66 1.42 11.30
N VAL A 489 10.08 2.66 11.11
CA VAL A 489 10.21 3.64 12.19
C VAL A 489 8.96 4.52 12.15
N MET A 490 7.92 4.13 12.87
CA MET A 490 6.69 4.92 12.97
C MET A 490 6.37 5.17 14.43
N GLU A 491 6.25 6.42 14.81
CA GLU A 491 5.57 6.78 16.05
C GLU A 491 4.10 6.41 15.94
N LEU A 492 3.57 5.83 17.01
CA LEU A 492 2.16 5.50 17.06
C LEU A 492 1.37 6.82 17.21
N PRO A 493 0.55 7.22 16.23
CA PRO A 493 -0.21 8.46 16.31
C PRO A 493 -1.17 8.40 17.51
N ALA A 494 -1.44 9.52 18.17
CA ALA A 494 -2.45 9.55 19.23
C ALA A 494 -3.81 9.08 18.71
N TYR A 495 -4.59 8.35 19.55
CA TYR A 495 -5.94 7.95 19.14
C TYR A 495 -6.80 9.19 18.94
N ARG A 496 -7.44 9.24 17.79
CA ARG A 496 -8.38 10.30 17.42
C ARG A 496 -9.73 9.70 17.08
N LEU A 497 -10.81 10.37 17.47
CA LEU A 497 -12.14 9.99 16.98
C LEU A 497 -12.24 10.42 15.52
N PRO A 498 -12.60 9.49 14.62
CA PRO A 498 -12.72 9.80 13.19
C PRO A 498 -13.82 10.84 12.97
N THR A 499 -13.59 11.80 12.07
CA THR A 499 -14.61 12.76 11.70
C THR A 499 -15.52 12.19 10.62
N ALA A 500 -16.84 12.31 10.81
CA ALA A 500 -17.83 11.79 9.87
C ALA A 500 -17.61 12.29 8.43
N ARG A 501 -17.18 13.55 8.28
CA ARG A 501 -16.87 14.15 6.97
C ARG A 501 -15.75 13.40 6.24
N ASN A 502 -14.66 13.09 6.93
CA ASN A 502 -13.51 12.39 6.33
C ASN A 502 -13.90 10.98 5.92
N ILE A 503 -14.60 10.25 6.81
CA ILE A 503 -15.06 8.88 6.52
C ILE A 503 -15.94 8.88 5.26
N ILE A 504 -16.95 9.76 5.18
CA ILE A 504 -17.87 9.83 4.03
C ILE A 504 -17.11 10.18 2.75
N MET A 505 -16.15 11.10 2.82
CA MET A 505 -15.36 11.51 1.65
C MET A 505 -14.49 10.35 1.14
N HIS A 506 -13.74 9.68 2.02
CA HIS A 506 -12.93 8.50 1.65
C HIS A 506 -13.79 7.35 1.13
N MET A 507 -14.93 7.11 1.76
CA MET A 507 -15.89 6.09 1.32
C MET A 507 -16.42 6.39 -0.09
N TRP A 508 -16.79 7.66 -0.37
CA TRP A 508 -17.27 8.08 -1.68
C TRP A 508 -16.22 7.97 -2.78
N GLU A 509 -14.97 8.37 -2.51
CA GLU A 509 -13.87 8.23 -3.47
C GLU A 509 -13.64 6.76 -3.86
N LYS A 510 -13.64 5.86 -2.86
CA LYS A 510 -13.48 4.41 -3.11
C LYS A 510 -14.67 3.81 -3.86
N ALA A 511 -15.90 4.21 -3.48
CA ALA A 511 -17.12 3.77 -4.17
C ALA A 511 -17.15 4.24 -5.62
N LYS A 512 -16.76 5.50 -5.90
CA LYS A 512 -16.67 6.06 -7.25
C LYS A 512 -15.65 5.31 -8.12
N ASP A 513 -14.46 5.02 -7.57
CA ASP A 513 -13.43 4.24 -8.27
C ASP A 513 -13.92 2.83 -8.62
N PHE A 514 -14.67 2.19 -7.70
CA PHE A 514 -15.25 0.87 -7.94
C PHE A 514 -16.34 0.92 -9.03
N LEU A 515 -17.27 1.87 -8.94
CA LEU A 515 -18.32 2.06 -9.95
C LEU A 515 -17.73 2.30 -11.35
N HIS A 516 -16.71 3.14 -11.46
CA HIS A 516 -16.05 3.38 -12.74
C HIS A 516 -15.46 2.09 -13.34
N LYS A 517 -14.86 1.22 -12.52
CA LYS A 517 -14.35 -0.08 -12.97
C LYS A 517 -15.47 -1.04 -13.34
N ALA A 518 -16.58 -1.04 -12.59
CA ALA A 518 -17.74 -1.87 -12.89
C ALA A 518 -18.32 -1.54 -14.28
N PHE A 519 -18.55 -0.27 -14.55
CA PHE A 519 -19.12 0.18 -15.82
C PHE A 519 -18.14 0.21 -17.01
N THR A 520 -16.84 0.08 -16.79
CA THR A 520 -15.86 0.05 -17.89
C THR A 520 -15.37 -1.37 -18.16
N VAL A 521 -14.62 -1.94 -17.23
CA VAL A 521 -13.92 -3.21 -17.43
C VAL A 521 -14.89 -4.40 -17.32
N ILE A 522 -15.70 -4.42 -16.24
CA ILE A 522 -16.52 -5.60 -15.97
C ILE A 522 -17.66 -5.70 -16.97
N PHE A 523 -18.30 -4.58 -17.32
CA PHE A 523 -19.32 -4.52 -18.36
C PHE A 523 -18.82 -5.09 -19.70
N LEU A 524 -17.63 -4.66 -20.17
CA LEU A 524 -17.08 -5.18 -21.42
C LEU A 524 -16.79 -6.69 -21.35
N VAL A 525 -16.21 -7.12 -20.23
CA VAL A 525 -15.88 -8.54 -20.03
C VAL A 525 -17.15 -9.40 -19.92
N SER A 526 -18.22 -8.91 -19.29
CA SER A 526 -19.50 -9.63 -19.20
C SER A 526 -20.09 -9.87 -20.57
N ILE A 527 -20.06 -8.88 -21.47
CA ILE A 527 -20.52 -9.05 -22.87
C ILE A 527 -19.67 -10.09 -23.59
N ILE A 528 -18.34 -10.04 -23.46
CA ILE A 528 -17.44 -11.01 -24.09
C ILE A 528 -17.74 -12.43 -23.61
N VAL A 529 -17.89 -12.60 -22.29
CA VAL A 529 -18.16 -13.92 -21.70
C VAL A 529 -19.55 -14.42 -22.10
N TRP A 530 -20.57 -13.56 -22.07
CA TRP A 530 -21.89 -13.92 -22.56
C TRP A 530 -21.81 -14.42 -24.02
N PHE A 531 -21.09 -13.70 -24.89
CA PHE A 531 -20.90 -14.10 -26.28
C PHE A 531 -20.23 -15.48 -26.39
N LEU A 532 -19.15 -15.71 -25.63
CA LEU A 532 -18.44 -17.00 -25.63
C LEU A 532 -19.26 -18.15 -25.05
N GLN A 533 -20.25 -17.87 -24.20
CA GLN A 533 -21.16 -18.86 -23.60
C GLN A 533 -22.34 -19.25 -24.50
N ASN A 534 -22.79 -18.34 -25.36
CA ASN A 534 -24.01 -18.52 -26.15
C ASN A 534 -23.77 -18.80 -27.63
N PHE A 535 -22.52 -18.62 -28.12
CA PHE A 535 -22.22 -18.82 -29.55
C PHE A 535 -21.16 -19.90 -29.76
N ASP A 536 -21.27 -20.58 -30.91
CA ASP A 536 -20.24 -21.47 -31.41
C ASP A 536 -19.17 -20.72 -32.25
N VAL A 537 -18.15 -21.44 -32.76
CA VAL A 537 -17.10 -20.88 -33.63
C VAL A 537 -17.66 -20.33 -34.96
N ARG A 538 -18.85 -20.71 -35.33
CA ARG A 538 -19.52 -20.28 -36.56
C ARG A 538 -20.51 -19.14 -36.36
N PHE A 539 -20.56 -18.57 -35.14
CA PHE A 539 -21.46 -17.51 -34.73
C PHE A 539 -22.95 -17.89 -34.72
N TYR A 540 -23.27 -19.18 -34.57
CA TYR A 540 -24.64 -19.61 -34.31
C TYR A 540 -24.86 -19.67 -32.78
N MET A 541 -26.06 -19.29 -32.38
CA MET A 541 -26.49 -19.44 -30.99
C MET A 541 -26.71 -20.91 -30.69
N VAL A 542 -26.07 -21.44 -29.66
CA VAL A 542 -26.04 -22.87 -29.32
C VAL A 542 -26.22 -23.06 -27.82
N ASP A 543 -26.50 -24.30 -27.42
CA ASP A 543 -26.54 -24.67 -26.02
C ASP A 543 -25.14 -24.53 -25.36
N ALA A 544 -25.12 -24.34 -24.04
CA ALA A 544 -23.91 -24.11 -23.28
C ALA A 544 -22.81 -25.17 -23.49
N SER A 545 -23.19 -26.44 -23.83
CA SER A 545 -22.27 -27.56 -24.08
C SER A 545 -21.47 -27.44 -25.39
N ASP A 546 -22.01 -26.70 -26.38
CA ASP A 546 -21.43 -26.56 -27.73
C ASP A 546 -20.86 -25.16 -27.98
N SER A 547 -20.88 -24.32 -26.95
CA SER A 547 -20.36 -22.96 -26.98
C SER A 547 -18.82 -22.90 -27.13
N VAL A 548 -18.33 -21.74 -27.56
CA VAL A 548 -16.90 -21.49 -27.69
C VAL A 548 -16.18 -21.72 -26.35
N ILE A 549 -16.78 -21.25 -25.24
CA ILE A 549 -16.17 -21.40 -23.92
C ILE A 549 -16.13 -22.87 -23.46
N ALA A 550 -17.15 -23.67 -23.79
CA ALA A 550 -17.14 -25.10 -23.53
C ALA A 550 -16.07 -25.83 -24.38
N SER A 551 -15.87 -25.39 -25.63
CA SER A 551 -14.80 -25.92 -26.49
C SER A 551 -13.41 -25.62 -25.93
N ILE A 552 -13.18 -24.39 -25.39
CA ILE A 552 -11.97 -24.03 -24.68
C ILE A 552 -11.83 -24.88 -23.41
N GLY A 553 -12.92 -25.10 -22.67
CA GLY A 553 -12.96 -25.96 -21.50
C GLY A 553 -12.60 -27.41 -21.82
N LYS A 554 -13.13 -27.98 -22.90
CA LYS A 554 -12.77 -29.32 -23.39
C LYS A 554 -11.27 -29.43 -23.75
N LEU A 555 -10.71 -28.40 -24.37
CA LEU A 555 -9.29 -28.33 -24.74
C LEU A 555 -8.38 -28.22 -23.51
N ALA A 556 -8.78 -27.47 -22.49
CA ALA A 556 -7.98 -27.26 -21.27
C ALA A 556 -8.19 -28.37 -20.21
N ALA A 557 -9.28 -29.13 -20.27
CA ALA A 557 -9.61 -30.18 -19.30
C ALA A 557 -8.47 -31.19 -19.03
N PRO A 558 -7.66 -31.65 -20.02
CA PRO A 558 -6.55 -32.56 -19.77
C PRO A 558 -5.50 -32.01 -18.80
N ILE A 559 -5.32 -30.69 -18.72
CA ILE A 559 -4.37 -30.05 -17.79
C ILE A 559 -4.79 -30.28 -16.34
N PHE A 560 -6.09 -30.40 -16.08
CA PHE A 560 -6.66 -30.60 -14.74
C PHE A 560 -6.93 -32.07 -14.40
N ALA A 561 -6.76 -32.99 -15.36
CA ALA A 561 -6.90 -34.43 -15.12
C ALA A 561 -5.97 -34.95 -13.99
N PRO A 562 -4.68 -34.53 -13.89
CA PRO A 562 -3.81 -34.90 -12.77
C PRO A 562 -4.31 -34.40 -11.41
N LEU A 563 -5.18 -33.38 -11.38
CA LEU A 563 -5.79 -32.84 -10.17
C LEU A 563 -7.09 -33.57 -9.78
N GLY A 564 -7.60 -34.45 -10.64
CA GLY A 564 -8.80 -35.25 -10.42
C GLY A 564 -10.12 -34.61 -10.86
N PHE A 565 -10.11 -33.38 -11.35
CA PHE A 565 -11.29 -32.68 -11.89
C PHE A 565 -11.10 -32.27 -13.37
N GLY A 566 -10.60 -33.17 -14.18
CA GLY A 566 -10.42 -32.97 -15.63
C GLY A 566 -11.72 -33.02 -16.45
N SER A 567 -12.88 -32.74 -15.87
CA SER A 567 -14.14 -32.58 -16.60
C SER A 567 -14.17 -31.21 -17.29
N TRP A 568 -14.75 -31.17 -18.49
CA TRP A 568 -14.90 -29.90 -19.22
C TRP A 568 -15.79 -28.91 -18.46
N GLN A 569 -16.80 -29.39 -17.72
CA GLN A 569 -17.70 -28.57 -16.90
C GLN A 569 -16.93 -27.84 -15.79
N ALA A 570 -16.09 -28.56 -15.03
CA ALA A 570 -15.26 -27.96 -13.99
C ALA A 570 -14.25 -26.96 -14.58
N THR A 571 -13.65 -27.29 -15.73
CA THR A 571 -12.68 -26.41 -16.39
C THR A 571 -13.36 -25.14 -16.92
N THR A 572 -14.52 -25.27 -17.57
CA THR A 572 -15.30 -24.13 -18.05
C THR A 572 -15.70 -23.20 -16.91
N SER A 573 -16.15 -23.76 -15.77
CA SER A 573 -16.54 -22.97 -14.61
C SER A 573 -15.34 -22.18 -14.02
N LEU A 574 -14.14 -22.76 -14.02
CA LEU A 574 -12.92 -22.04 -13.58
C LEU A 574 -12.57 -20.89 -14.53
N ILE A 575 -12.71 -21.08 -15.83
CA ILE A 575 -12.47 -20.03 -16.84
C ILE A 575 -13.48 -18.88 -16.65
N CYS A 576 -14.76 -19.19 -16.51
CA CYS A 576 -15.82 -18.21 -16.22
C CYS A 576 -15.56 -17.50 -14.89
N GLY A 577 -15.09 -18.21 -13.88
CA GLY A 577 -14.77 -17.69 -12.55
C GLY A 577 -13.60 -16.70 -12.49
N ILE A 578 -12.88 -16.47 -13.59
CA ILE A 578 -11.91 -15.36 -13.69
C ILE A 578 -12.67 -14.03 -13.83
N THR A 579 -13.85 -14.01 -14.39
CA THR A 579 -14.65 -12.78 -14.50
C THR A 579 -15.12 -12.32 -13.13
N ALA A 580 -15.78 -13.20 -12.41
CA ALA A 580 -16.18 -13.03 -11.03
C ALA A 580 -16.24 -14.42 -10.38
N LYS A 581 -15.78 -14.54 -9.14
CA LYS A 581 -15.60 -15.86 -8.48
C LYS A 581 -16.92 -16.61 -8.28
N GLU A 582 -17.99 -15.90 -8.01
CA GLU A 582 -19.35 -16.45 -7.86
C GLU A 582 -19.88 -17.10 -9.14
N VAL A 583 -19.40 -16.70 -10.31
CA VAL A 583 -19.79 -17.30 -11.61
C VAL A 583 -19.36 -18.77 -11.71
N VAL A 584 -18.39 -19.22 -10.93
CA VAL A 584 -18.03 -20.66 -10.81
C VAL A 584 -19.26 -21.47 -10.41
N ILE A 585 -20.04 -20.98 -9.43
CA ILE A 585 -21.21 -21.69 -8.90
C ILE A 585 -22.31 -21.73 -9.95
N SER A 586 -22.69 -20.57 -10.48
CA SER A 586 -23.78 -20.49 -11.47
C SER A 586 -23.47 -21.34 -12.71
N THR A 587 -22.22 -21.29 -13.21
CA THR A 587 -21.77 -22.13 -14.32
C THR A 587 -21.84 -23.63 -13.98
N LEU A 588 -21.33 -24.04 -12.80
CA LEU A 588 -21.41 -25.45 -12.38
C LEU A 588 -22.85 -25.90 -12.20
N SER A 589 -23.71 -25.06 -11.62
CA SER A 589 -25.13 -25.39 -11.43
C SER A 589 -25.87 -25.60 -12.76
N VAL A 590 -25.52 -24.83 -13.78
CA VAL A 590 -26.11 -24.99 -15.14
C VAL A 590 -25.54 -26.21 -15.86
N LEU A 591 -24.22 -26.45 -15.76
CA LEU A 591 -23.54 -27.51 -16.50
C LEU A 591 -23.59 -28.89 -15.81
N ALA A 592 -23.93 -28.94 -14.53
CA ALA A 592 -24.01 -30.18 -13.73
C ALA A 592 -25.46 -30.63 -13.49
N VAL A 593 -26.41 -30.22 -14.34
CA VAL A 593 -27.84 -30.62 -14.22
C VAL A 593 -27.96 -32.11 -14.41
N GLY A 594 -28.33 -32.83 -13.34
CA GLY A 594 -28.66 -34.25 -13.38
C GLY A 594 -30.10 -34.51 -13.94
N SER A 595 -30.44 -35.77 -14.10
CA SER A 595 -31.74 -36.24 -14.62
C SER A 595 -32.97 -35.79 -13.80
N GLY A 596 -32.78 -35.12 -12.65
CA GLY A 596 -33.82 -34.60 -11.77
C GLY A 596 -33.91 -33.07 -11.69
N GLY A 597 -33.17 -32.33 -12.54
CA GLY A 597 -33.23 -30.85 -12.57
C GLY A 597 -32.47 -30.14 -11.46
N ALA A 598 -31.86 -30.86 -10.51
CA ALA A 598 -30.98 -30.32 -9.49
C ALA A 598 -29.50 -30.52 -9.88
N PRO A 599 -28.58 -29.62 -9.45
CA PRO A 599 -27.16 -29.78 -9.72
C PRO A 599 -26.62 -31.05 -9.04
N ASP A 600 -26.16 -32.03 -9.82
CA ASP A 600 -25.55 -33.25 -9.29
C ASP A 600 -24.01 -33.13 -9.29
N LEU A 601 -23.48 -32.49 -8.26
CA LEU A 601 -22.03 -32.33 -8.08
C LEU A 601 -21.35 -33.67 -7.79
N ALA A 602 -22.07 -34.64 -7.22
CA ALA A 602 -21.52 -35.96 -6.88
C ALA A 602 -21.18 -36.79 -8.13
N SER A 603 -21.78 -36.49 -9.28
CA SER A 603 -21.41 -37.10 -10.56
C SER A 603 -20.09 -36.58 -11.11
N LEU A 604 -19.67 -35.36 -10.75
CA LEU A 604 -18.48 -34.71 -11.26
C LEU A 604 -17.28 -34.79 -10.32
N PHE A 605 -17.52 -34.89 -9.02
CA PHE A 605 -16.47 -34.83 -7.99
C PHE A 605 -16.64 -35.94 -6.95
N SER A 606 -15.53 -36.50 -6.51
CA SER A 606 -15.44 -37.24 -5.23
C SER A 606 -15.07 -36.26 -4.11
N PRO A 607 -15.19 -36.63 -2.82
CA PRO A 607 -14.81 -35.76 -1.71
C PRO A 607 -13.37 -35.21 -1.80
N LEU A 608 -12.41 -36.07 -2.21
CA LEU A 608 -11.03 -35.64 -2.38
C LEU A 608 -10.87 -34.67 -3.54
N THR A 609 -11.50 -34.95 -4.68
CA THR A 609 -11.40 -34.07 -5.85
C THR A 609 -12.15 -32.77 -5.64
N ALA A 610 -13.24 -32.76 -4.87
CA ALA A 610 -13.95 -31.57 -4.40
C ALA A 610 -13.04 -30.68 -3.55
N TYR A 611 -12.36 -31.25 -2.57
CA TYR A 611 -11.40 -30.49 -1.76
C TYR A 611 -10.22 -29.95 -2.59
N THR A 612 -9.69 -30.76 -3.52
CA THR A 612 -8.62 -30.33 -4.45
C THR A 612 -9.09 -29.18 -5.34
N PHE A 613 -10.33 -29.22 -5.83
CA PHE A 613 -10.93 -28.13 -6.60
C PHE A 613 -11.06 -26.85 -5.76
N LEU A 614 -11.48 -26.95 -4.49
CA LEU A 614 -11.57 -25.82 -3.58
C LEU A 614 -10.19 -25.17 -3.33
N VAL A 615 -9.14 -25.98 -3.14
CA VAL A 615 -7.77 -25.48 -2.99
C VAL A 615 -7.30 -24.77 -4.27
N PHE A 616 -7.63 -25.32 -5.44
CA PHE A 616 -7.33 -24.66 -6.71
C PHE A 616 -8.10 -23.32 -6.83
N CYS A 617 -9.41 -23.30 -6.51
CA CYS A 617 -10.25 -22.09 -6.50
C CYS A 617 -9.77 -21.02 -5.51
N LEU A 618 -9.14 -21.43 -4.42
CA LEU A 618 -8.53 -20.53 -3.46
C LEU A 618 -7.34 -19.78 -4.08
N LEU A 619 -6.47 -20.47 -4.81
CA LEU A 619 -5.12 -19.99 -5.17
C LEU A 619 -5.01 -19.47 -6.62
N TYR A 620 -5.95 -19.83 -7.52
CA TYR A 620 -5.85 -19.41 -8.93
C TYR A 620 -6.14 -17.91 -9.11
N PRO A 621 -5.77 -17.31 -10.27
CA PRO A 621 -5.82 -15.86 -10.50
C PRO A 621 -7.11 -15.21 -10.02
N PRO A 622 -7.04 -13.98 -9.45
CA PRO A 622 -8.18 -13.29 -8.92
C PRO A 622 -9.14 -12.83 -10.03
N CYS A 623 -10.27 -12.23 -9.65
CA CYS A 623 -11.26 -11.73 -10.61
C CYS A 623 -10.71 -10.60 -11.49
N VAL A 624 -11.34 -10.38 -12.65
CA VAL A 624 -10.95 -9.35 -13.63
C VAL A 624 -10.85 -7.96 -12.98
N ALA A 625 -11.72 -7.62 -12.03
CA ALA A 625 -11.65 -6.35 -11.31
C ALA A 625 -10.34 -6.21 -10.52
N ALA A 626 -9.88 -7.29 -9.88
CA ALA A 626 -8.61 -7.32 -9.17
C ALA A 626 -7.43 -7.27 -10.16
N LEU A 627 -7.49 -8.02 -11.26
CA LEU A 627 -6.46 -7.99 -12.32
C LEU A 627 -6.30 -6.61 -12.94
N ALA A 628 -7.40 -5.91 -13.24
CA ALA A 628 -7.37 -4.53 -13.73
C ALA A 628 -6.76 -3.58 -12.70
N THR A 629 -6.99 -3.83 -11.41
CA THR A 629 -6.36 -3.05 -10.33
C THR A 629 -4.88 -3.35 -10.21
N ILE A 630 -4.46 -4.62 -10.27
CA ILE A 630 -3.05 -5.04 -10.29
C ILE A 630 -2.31 -4.37 -11.45
N ARG A 631 -2.88 -4.42 -12.66
CA ARG A 631 -2.31 -3.78 -13.85
C ARG A 631 -2.05 -2.29 -13.64
N ARG A 632 -3.03 -1.59 -13.05
CA ARG A 632 -2.91 -0.16 -12.75
C ARG A 632 -1.84 0.11 -11.70
N GLU A 633 -1.77 -0.70 -10.64
CA GLU A 633 -0.80 -0.50 -9.55
C GLU A 633 0.64 -0.89 -9.95
N LEU A 634 0.80 -1.94 -10.77
CA LEU A 634 2.12 -2.34 -11.27
C LEU A 634 2.57 -1.52 -12.49
N ASN A 635 1.65 -0.78 -13.13
CA ASN A 635 1.86 -0.01 -14.36
C ASN A 635 2.59 -0.82 -15.46
N SER A 636 2.28 -2.11 -15.59
CA SER A 636 2.95 -3.03 -16.51
C SER A 636 2.05 -4.22 -16.85
N ASP A 637 1.78 -4.39 -18.14
CA ASP A 637 1.03 -5.55 -18.66
C ASP A 637 1.81 -6.85 -18.48
N THR A 638 3.10 -6.81 -18.75
CA THR A 638 3.99 -7.97 -18.61
C THR A 638 4.06 -8.47 -17.18
N SER A 639 4.19 -7.56 -16.20
CA SER A 639 4.22 -7.93 -14.78
C SER A 639 2.89 -8.54 -14.33
N THR A 640 1.77 -8.05 -14.85
CA THR A 640 0.43 -8.59 -14.54
C THR A 640 0.26 -10.00 -15.12
N LEU A 641 0.68 -10.22 -16.36
CA LEU A 641 0.64 -11.54 -16.99
C LEU A 641 1.58 -12.54 -16.28
N CYS A 642 2.78 -12.11 -15.91
CA CYS A 642 3.71 -12.92 -15.12
C CYS A 642 3.10 -13.31 -13.76
N LEU A 643 2.41 -12.39 -13.10
CA LEU A 643 1.71 -12.66 -11.85
C LEU A 643 0.60 -13.71 -12.04
N MET A 644 -0.26 -13.54 -13.06
CA MET A 644 -1.30 -14.53 -13.37
C MET A 644 -0.71 -15.92 -13.65
N GLY A 645 0.37 -15.99 -14.43
CA GLY A 645 1.08 -17.24 -14.70
C GLY A 645 1.65 -17.88 -13.42
N TYR A 646 2.25 -17.06 -12.56
CA TYR A 646 2.79 -17.49 -11.28
C TYR A 646 1.69 -18.07 -10.37
N GLU A 647 0.56 -17.36 -10.21
CA GLU A 647 -0.57 -17.82 -9.38
C GLU A 647 -1.17 -19.13 -9.94
N LEU A 648 -1.30 -19.25 -11.26
CA LEU A 648 -1.81 -20.45 -11.89
C LEU A 648 -0.89 -21.67 -11.63
N VAL A 649 0.42 -21.48 -11.75
CA VAL A 649 1.43 -22.53 -11.48
C VAL A 649 1.40 -22.91 -10.00
N VAL A 650 1.36 -21.94 -9.08
CA VAL A 650 1.27 -22.22 -7.64
C VAL A 650 -0.03 -22.97 -7.30
N ALA A 651 -1.18 -22.50 -7.83
CA ALA A 651 -2.47 -23.16 -7.62
C ALA A 651 -2.45 -24.61 -8.09
N TRP A 652 -1.88 -24.86 -9.27
CA TRP A 652 -1.79 -26.20 -9.85
C TRP A 652 -0.92 -27.13 -8.99
N TRP A 653 0.28 -26.68 -8.62
CA TRP A 653 1.20 -27.48 -7.83
C TRP A 653 0.69 -27.76 -6.42
N VAL A 654 0.10 -26.75 -5.75
CA VAL A 654 -0.46 -26.95 -4.40
C VAL A 654 -1.65 -27.91 -4.45
N ALA A 655 -2.56 -27.74 -5.40
CA ALA A 655 -3.69 -28.66 -5.59
C ALA A 655 -3.23 -30.08 -5.90
N PHE A 656 -2.20 -30.24 -6.73
CA PHE A 656 -1.60 -31.55 -7.04
C PHE A 656 -1.01 -32.22 -5.77
N ILE A 657 -0.24 -31.47 -4.99
CA ILE A 657 0.34 -31.97 -3.74
C ILE A 657 -0.77 -32.40 -2.76
N VAL A 658 -1.80 -31.57 -2.60
CA VAL A 658 -2.94 -31.86 -1.71
C VAL A 658 -3.64 -33.15 -2.16
N ARG A 659 -3.85 -33.34 -3.46
CA ARG A 659 -4.43 -34.58 -3.98
C ARG A 659 -3.56 -35.78 -3.70
N GLN A 660 -2.22 -35.71 -3.96
CA GLN A 660 -1.32 -36.81 -3.71
C GLN A 660 -1.29 -37.19 -2.23
N ILE A 661 -1.26 -36.21 -1.33
CA ILE A 661 -1.34 -36.46 0.12
C ILE A 661 -2.67 -37.12 0.48
N GLY A 662 -3.80 -36.67 -0.07
CA GLY A 662 -5.11 -37.27 0.15
C GLY A 662 -5.18 -38.73 -0.29
N LEU A 663 -4.62 -39.07 -1.47
CA LEU A 663 -4.53 -40.45 -1.96
C LEU A 663 -3.65 -41.33 -1.06
N MET A 664 -2.52 -40.79 -0.57
CA MET A 664 -1.63 -41.53 0.36
C MET A 664 -2.32 -41.80 1.72
N LEU A 665 -3.22 -40.92 2.15
CA LEU A 665 -4.00 -41.06 3.38
C LEU A 665 -5.24 -41.95 3.20
N GLY A 666 -5.50 -42.46 1.99
CA GLY A 666 -6.60 -43.37 1.69
C GLY A 666 -7.94 -42.69 1.44
N PHE A 667 -7.95 -41.38 1.21
CA PHE A 667 -9.15 -40.64 0.76
C PHE A 667 -9.34 -40.86 -0.75
N SER A 668 -10.59 -41.06 -1.16
CA SER A 668 -10.95 -41.29 -2.59
C SER A 668 -11.91 -40.21 -3.10
#